data_d1245af7796214523388a7817e249a29
#
_entry.id   d1245af7796214523388a7817e249a29
#
_cell.length_a   1.000
_cell.length_b   1.000
_cell.length_c   1.000
_cell.angle_alpha   90.00
_cell.angle_beta   90.00
_cell.angle_gamma   90.00
#
_symmetry.space_group_name_H-M   'P 1'
#
loop_
_entity.id
_entity.type
_entity.pdbx_description
1 polymer ?
#
loop_
_entity_poly.entity_id
_entity_poly.type
_entity_poly.pdbx_seq_one_letter_code
_entity_poly.pdbx_strand_id
1 'polypeptide(L)'
;MSKNIIGIDLGTSTSCVAIYKNEKTETIPNEQGNRIIPSIVAFDKTLLVGDKAKTFLYKNLDQTITNVKRFIGRSYSEFEELIKKKELKIFYKTKKDPKRDAPMIKIQYKDKLYQLSPEQVSSLILIYLKKQVLNYIKEKVTDAVITVPADFNQKQINATADAAKIAGLNVLRIIKEPVAAAIAYADDKQLNNMEKVVIFDFGGGTLDISILSLNKGFYEVIISKGNNLLGGEDFDDILVEFCIQEFNETCHINLNQYSDENDEKKKVRAKCRLKIACEKAKKELSSMQESNIDITKLFEEEDFQISINRSEFEEKCKILFEKTENLLKEVFEESKINEEEINDVILVGGTSNIPKVQEIVREFFKNKFNFKNEKINKDELVASGAAIQAAIIVGEYKKSLIVKDKYNKTIGMGIAGGKMSVIFPKNSDIPNQVKKKFKTNKDNQTVIKFSLFEGENEYVKDNIKIASFEINVPPLPAKKVVLEVNFVLDVNSVLSINGVEKNLGIKFEKQFNFNDMNENDILEKKKQNYSMIGSFTTISSNNSSIFKSNKSINLNTDIKDIENKLMEVERNEYGLFQENYISILSQYLNAYLIYLENNTPRDEKEVEYHFKRISKYVNKVNFTNSSELIPVIKILIDKSEIYYNVVYDYLNKYYNECVDLFKNEKYSEAKLGFNDIKIALKDSNIGENLYNCFPLKENINRISKGINNYLNRIKINEYLLSGDEIFKNNPLNYSSIIEKYNEAYKTLKINGEKDYEYEAKCLSKIVIIKYKNSNNEYKRQTEILDIIGKIDELLNKTNKKLIENEDWYKEYIIIKNQLVTPTPNGDNNFNLTHEKNDPVQQIEKNFKNLNNSDFIEYITQNYPPENSGIFENVKSEFIKNPKVIIKKLSFEYHTDRIKEKNSAEGKKRFNINDKISKILNSMLIDQNSQSIK
;
A
#
# COMPACT_ATOMS: atom_id res chain seq x y z
N MET A 1 18.81 -1.66 0.59
CA MET A 1 18.29 -1.22 1.90
C MET A 1 16.86 -1.71 2.03
N SER A 2 16.48 -2.37 3.12
CA SER A 2 15.09 -2.79 3.36
C SER A 2 14.21 -1.54 3.41
N LYS A 3 13.10 -1.56 2.72
CA LYS A 3 12.16 -0.44 2.68
C LYS A 3 11.29 -0.51 3.92
N ASN A 4 11.49 0.39 4.89
CA ASN A 4 10.66 0.41 6.09
C ASN A 4 9.19 0.67 5.72
N ILE A 5 8.34 -0.31 5.93
CA ILE A 5 6.90 -0.22 5.69
C ILE A 5 6.19 -0.37 7.02
N ILE A 6 5.14 0.42 7.23
CA ILE A 6 4.40 0.45 8.48
C ILE A 6 3.03 -0.21 8.34
N GLY A 7 2.60 -0.88 9.41
CA GLY A 7 1.23 -1.29 9.62
C GLY A 7 0.51 -0.28 10.51
N ILE A 8 -0.64 0.20 10.07
CA ILE A 8 -1.44 1.19 10.80
C ILE A 8 -2.82 0.63 11.08
N ASP A 9 -3.17 0.60 12.36
CA ASP A 9 -4.56 0.54 12.80
C ASP A 9 -5.09 1.97 12.96
N LEU A 10 -5.96 2.39 12.04
CA LEU A 10 -6.62 3.70 12.09
C LEU A 10 -8.00 3.56 12.73
N GLY A 11 -8.05 3.49 14.07
CA GLY A 11 -9.28 3.26 14.82
C GLY A 11 -10.17 4.49 14.99
N THR A 12 -11.42 4.28 15.44
CA THR A 12 -12.40 5.35 15.70
C THR A 12 -11.98 6.24 16.85
N SER A 13 -11.67 5.65 18.00
CA SER A 13 -11.29 6.36 19.22
C SER A 13 -9.77 6.41 19.40
N THR A 14 -9.07 5.39 18.98
CA THR A 14 -7.62 5.25 19.10
C THR A 14 -7.01 4.68 17.84
N SER A 15 -5.77 5.02 17.56
CA SER A 15 -4.97 4.49 16.45
C SER A 15 -3.63 3.96 16.96
N CYS A 16 -3.08 2.97 16.26
CA CYS A 16 -1.80 2.35 16.58
C CYS A 16 -0.97 2.17 15.32
N VAL A 17 0.36 2.27 15.43
CA VAL A 17 1.27 2.01 14.33
C VAL A 17 2.36 1.04 14.75
N ALA A 18 2.66 0.08 13.89
CA ALA A 18 3.67 -0.94 14.10
C ALA A 18 4.60 -1.09 12.90
N ILE A 19 5.80 -1.59 13.16
CA ILE A 19 6.77 -2.03 12.16
C ILE A 19 7.08 -3.51 12.34
N TYR A 20 7.52 -4.15 11.26
CA TYR A 20 8.10 -5.49 11.32
C TYR A 20 9.61 -5.37 11.16
N LYS A 21 10.37 -5.78 12.17
CA LYS A 21 11.83 -5.70 12.17
C LYS A 21 12.42 -6.86 12.97
N ASN A 22 13.53 -7.43 12.50
CA ASN A 22 14.20 -8.56 13.17
C ASN A 22 13.25 -9.75 13.48
N GLU A 23 12.38 -10.08 12.52
CA GLU A 23 11.39 -11.19 12.62
C GLU A 23 10.33 -10.99 13.71
N LYS A 24 10.13 -9.76 14.18
CA LYS A 24 9.12 -9.42 15.19
C LYS A 24 8.40 -8.14 14.83
N THR A 25 7.17 -8.03 15.32
CA THR A 25 6.44 -6.76 15.28
C THR A 25 6.80 -5.90 16.47
N GLU A 26 6.88 -4.61 16.24
CA GLU A 26 7.11 -3.60 17.26
C GLU A 26 6.14 -2.45 17.08
N THR A 27 5.33 -2.18 18.09
CA THR A 27 4.41 -1.03 18.12
C THR A 27 5.16 0.22 18.57
N ILE A 28 4.99 1.30 17.82
CA ILE A 28 5.76 2.52 17.99
C ILE A 28 5.09 3.44 19.01
N PRO A 29 5.78 3.78 20.09
CA PRO A 29 5.27 4.72 21.07
C PRO A 29 5.37 6.17 20.58
N ASN A 30 4.50 7.03 21.09
CA ASN A 30 4.61 8.46 20.92
C ASN A 30 5.66 9.07 21.87
N GLU A 31 5.77 10.40 21.84
CA GLU A 31 6.72 11.17 22.67
C GLU A 31 6.49 11.00 24.20
N GLN A 32 5.32 10.49 24.59
CA GLN A 32 4.91 10.25 25.99
C GLN A 32 5.03 8.77 26.39
N GLY A 33 5.47 7.92 25.49
CA GLY A 33 5.58 6.47 25.69
C GLY A 33 4.30 5.69 25.41
N ASN A 34 3.21 6.35 24.98
CA ASN A 34 1.94 5.70 24.66
C ASN A 34 1.99 5.08 23.28
N ARG A 35 1.61 3.81 23.15
CA ARG A 35 1.53 3.09 21.87
C ARG A 35 0.16 3.22 21.23
N ILE A 36 -0.85 3.44 22.04
CA ILE A 36 -2.24 3.64 21.62
C ILE A 36 -2.53 5.15 21.64
N ILE A 37 -2.74 5.71 20.47
CA ILE A 37 -2.84 7.16 20.26
C ILE A 37 -4.31 7.53 20.06
N PRO A 38 -4.86 8.48 20.82
CA PRO A 38 -6.22 8.97 20.59
C PRO A 38 -6.42 9.51 19.17
N SER A 39 -7.46 9.06 18.48
CA SER A 39 -7.83 9.52 17.11
C SER A 39 -8.53 10.89 17.16
N ILE A 40 -7.87 11.86 17.78
CA ILE A 40 -8.40 13.20 18.06
C ILE A 40 -7.46 14.25 17.43
N VAL A 41 -8.07 15.25 16.79
CA VAL A 41 -7.38 16.41 16.22
C VAL A 41 -7.97 17.70 16.81
N ALA A 42 -7.13 18.59 17.33
CA ALA A 42 -7.58 19.86 17.89
C ALA A 42 -6.80 21.05 17.31
N PHE A 43 -7.48 22.16 17.15
CA PHE A 43 -6.96 23.40 16.58
C PHE A 43 -6.94 24.50 17.65
N ASP A 44 -5.73 24.77 18.14
CA ASP A 44 -5.43 25.87 19.06
C ASP A 44 -4.43 26.85 18.39
N LYS A 45 -3.54 27.43 19.14
CA LYS A 45 -2.38 28.16 18.60
C LYS A 45 -1.55 27.30 17.64
N THR A 46 -1.49 26.00 17.92
CA THR A 46 -0.88 24.97 17.07
C THR A 46 -1.87 23.84 16.82
N LEU A 47 -1.64 23.08 15.75
CA LEU A 47 -2.36 21.85 15.50
C LEU A 47 -1.92 20.78 16.48
N LEU A 48 -2.86 20.19 17.19
CA LEU A 48 -2.65 19.14 18.18
C LEU A 48 -3.26 17.82 17.68
N VAL A 49 -2.58 16.69 17.89
CA VAL A 49 -3.07 15.36 17.55
C VAL A 49 -2.77 14.41 18.72
N GLY A 50 -3.65 13.42 18.92
CA GLY A 50 -3.46 12.38 19.92
C GLY A 50 -3.69 12.88 21.34
N ASP A 51 -2.83 12.48 22.28
CA ASP A 51 -2.97 12.80 23.72
C ASP A 51 -3.06 14.30 23.97
N LYS A 52 -2.27 15.10 23.25
CA LYS A 52 -2.31 16.57 23.37
C LYS A 52 -3.67 17.13 22.93
N ALA A 53 -4.27 16.59 21.89
CA ALA A 53 -5.61 16.97 21.44
C ALA A 53 -6.68 16.51 22.44
N LYS A 54 -6.54 15.34 23.06
CA LYS A 54 -7.44 14.83 24.09
C LYS A 54 -7.47 15.76 25.32
N THR A 55 -6.32 16.25 25.77
CA THR A 55 -6.25 17.21 26.87
C THR A 55 -6.83 18.59 26.51
N PHE A 56 -6.95 18.90 25.22
CA PHE A 56 -7.53 20.14 24.74
C PHE A 56 -9.06 20.07 24.62
N LEU A 57 -9.63 18.91 24.64
CA LEU A 57 -11.08 18.68 24.54
C LEU A 57 -11.87 19.48 25.59
N TYR A 58 -11.32 19.70 26.79
CA TYR A 58 -11.96 20.52 27.83
C TYR A 58 -12.01 22.00 27.53
N LYS A 59 -11.06 22.49 26.70
CA LYS A 59 -10.86 23.92 26.50
C LYS A 59 -11.68 24.47 25.34
N ASN A 60 -11.74 23.70 24.25
CA ASN A 60 -12.37 24.18 23.02
C ASN A 60 -12.90 23.03 22.15
N LEU A 61 -14.16 22.73 22.36
CA LEU A 61 -14.89 21.65 21.71
C LEU A 61 -15.15 21.91 20.24
N ASP A 62 -15.50 23.13 19.89
CA ASP A 62 -15.78 23.54 18.52
C ASP A 62 -14.56 23.37 17.59
N GLN A 63 -13.37 23.30 18.20
CA GLN A 63 -12.09 23.19 17.51
C GLN A 63 -11.42 21.82 17.75
N THR A 64 -12.13 20.86 18.34
CA THR A 64 -11.63 19.51 18.62
C THR A 64 -12.48 18.47 17.91
N ILE A 65 -11.86 17.74 17.00
CA ILE A 65 -12.54 16.80 16.13
C ILE A 65 -12.30 15.38 16.62
N THR A 66 -13.39 14.64 16.85
CA THR A 66 -13.42 13.25 17.27
C THR A 66 -14.31 12.43 16.32
N ASN A 67 -14.26 11.12 16.39
CA ASN A 67 -15.20 10.19 15.75
C ASN A 67 -15.28 10.26 14.22
N VAL A 68 -14.25 10.80 13.57
CA VAL A 68 -14.24 10.99 12.11
C VAL A 68 -14.45 9.68 11.35
N LYS A 69 -13.94 8.57 11.86
CA LYS A 69 -14.06 7.25 11.21
C LYS A 69 -15.52 6.77 11.10
N ARG A 70 -16.43 7.23 11.99
CA ARG A 70 -17.86 6.88 11.93
C ARG A 70 -18.58 7.49 10.72
N PHE A 71 -18.05 8.56 10.13
CA PHE A 71 -18.70 9.21 8.98
C PHE A 71 -17.78 9.44 7.77
N ILE A 72 -16.55 8.99 7.81
CA ILE A 72 -15.69 8.98 6.62
C ILE A 72 -16.33 8.17 5.50
N GLY A 73 -16.35 8.70 4.28
CA GLY A 73 -16.93 8.05 3.10
C GLY A 73 -18.45 7.97 3.07
N ARG A 74 -19.18 8.57 4.05
CA ARG A 74 -20.64 8.66 4.04
C ARG A 74 -21.12 9.88 3.26
N SER A 75 -22.29 9.79 2.68
CA SER A 75 -22.99 10.95 2.10
C SER A 75 -23.43 11.93 3.19
N TYR A 76 -23.65 13.17 2.80
CA TYR A 76 -24.14 14.18 3.75
C TYR A 76 -25.52 13.83 4.32
N SER A 77 -26.38 13.21 3.51
CA SER A 77 -27.70 12.76 3.95
C SER A 77 -27.62 11.62 4.99
N GLU A 78 -26.75 10.62 4.76
CA GLU A 78 -26.48 9.56 5.76
C GLU A 78 -25.91 10.14 7.06
N PHE A 79 -24.99 11.10 6.94
CA PHE A 79 -24.43 11.77 8.10
C PHE A 79 -25.48 12.56 8.91
N GLU A 80 -26.35 13.33 8.26
CA GLU A 80 -27.47 14.03 8.94
C GLU A 80 -28.43 13.06 9.61
N GLU A 81 -28.70 11.91 8.98
CA GLU A 81 -29.56 10.88 9.56
C GLU A 81 -28.98 10.32 10.87
N LEU A 82 -27.66 10.05 10.90
CA LEU A 82 -26.99 9.60 12.12
C LEU A 82 -27.10 10.63 13.27
N ILE A 83 -26.96 11.92 12.95
CA ILE A 83 -27.13 12.99 13.93
C ILE A 83 -28.59 13.07 14.43
N LYS A 84 -29.56 12.99 13.52
CA LYS A 84 -31.00 13.03 13.86
C LYS A 84 -31.42 11.83 14.73
N LYS A 85 -30.88 10.66 14.44
CA LYS A 85 -31.13 9.42 15.23
C LYS A 85 -30.34 9.38 16.53
N LYS A 86 -29.48 10.37 16.81
CA LYS A 86 -28.54 10.40 17.93
C LYS A 86 -27.54 9.24 17.97
N GLU A 87 -27.30 8.61 16.82
CA GLU A 87 -26.31 7.53 16.64
C GLU A 87 -24.89 8.08 16.45
N LEU A 88 -24.76 9.38 16.19
CA LEU A 88 -23.49 10.10 16.13
C LEU A 88 -23.62 11.43 16.86
N LYS A 89 -22.84 11.61 17.94
CA LYS A 89 -22.75 12.85 18.69
C LYS A 89 -21.44 13.56 18.39
N ILE A 90 -21.52 14.78 17.89
CA ILE A 90 -20.38 15.66 17.60
C ILE A 90 -20.61 17.04 18.22
N PHE A 91 -19.52 17.72 18.51
CA PHE A 91 -19.58 19.05 19.16
C PHE A 91 -19.05 20.18 18.26
N TYR A 92 -18.47 19.86 17.11
CA TYR A 92 -17.98 20.80 16.13
C TYR A 92 -19.02 21.06 15.02
N LYS A 93 -18.91 22.22 14.37
CA LYS A 93 -19.84 22.61 13.31
C LYS A 93 -19.51 21.91 11.99
N THR A 94 -20.56 21.48 11.30
CA THR A 94 -20.45 20.84 9.97
C THR A 94 -21.27 21.55 8.92
N LYS A 95 -21.05 21.20 7.67
CA LYS A 95 -21.88 21.60 6.53
C LYS A 95 -21.74 20.60 5.39
N LYS A 96 -22.61 20.70 4.40
CA LYS A 96 -22.47 19.94 3.15
C LYS A 96 -21.32 20.47 2.31
N ASP A 97 -20.53 19.57 1.70
CA ASP A 97 -19.53 19.90 0.69
C ASP A 97 -20.25 20.45 -0.57
N PRO A 98 -19.85 21.63 -1.08
CA PRO A 98 -20.49 22.20 -2.27
C PRO A 98 -20.22 21.41 -3.56
N LYS A 99 -19.17 20.58 -3.60
CA LYS A 99 -18.76 19.81 -4.79
C LYS A 99 -19.17 18.35 -4.72
N ARG A 100 -19.37 17.80 -3.52
CA ARG A 100 -19.63 16.38 -3.26
C ARG A 100 -20.80 16.20 -2.29
N ASP A 101 -21.48 15.09 -2.36
CA ASP A 101 -22.43 14.72 -1.32
C ASP A 101 -21.70 14.12 -0.11
N ALA A 102 -20.99 14.97 0.65
CA ALA A 102 -20.17 14.61 1.80
C ALA A 102 -20.21 15.69 2.89
N PRO A 103 -19.99 15.34 4.17
CA PRO A 103 -19.87 16.32 5.25
C PRO A 103 -18.51 17.03 5.19
N MET A 104 -18.52 18.30 5.58
CA MET A 104 -17.34 19.14 5.81
C MET A 104 -17.36 19.69 7.22
N ILE A 105 -16.23 19.71 7.88
CA ILE A 105 -16.05 20.19 9.24
C ILE A 105 -15.54 21.62 9.17
N LYS A 106 -16.17 22.55 9.92
CA LYS A 106 -15.78 23.99 9.99
C LYS A 106 -14.86 24.20 11.17
N ILE A 107 -13.67 24.72 10.92
CA ILE A 107 -12.65 24.99 11.96
C ILE A 107 -12.10 26.39 11.79
N GLN A 108 -12.06 27.15 12.89
CA GLN A 108 -11.38 28.45 12.96
C GLN A 108 -9.94 28.21 13.45
N TYR A 109 -8.94 28.49 12.60
CA TYR A 109 -7.55 28.28 12.97
C TYR A 109 -6.66 29.40 12.44
N LYS A 110 -5.90 30.05 13.34
CA LYS A 110 -5.03 31.20 13.01
C LYS A 110 -5.77 32.29 12.22
N ASP A 111 -6.91 32.76 12.76
CA ASP A 111 -7.77 33.79 12.18
C ASP A 111 -8.35 33.44 10.78
N LYS A 112 -8.26 32.20 10.37
CA LYS A 112 -8.77 31.70 9.08
C LYS A 112 -9.78 30.57 9.30
N LEU A 113 -10.91 30.66 8.56
CA LEU A 113 -11.91 29.59 8.55
C LEU A 113 -11.50 28.50 7.56
N TYR A 114 -11.27 27.32 8.09
CA TYR A 114 -11.01 26.10 7.31
C TYR A 114 -12.26 25.25 7.19
N GLN A 115 -12.35 24.53 6.10
CA GLN A 115 -13.41 23.56 5.83
C GLN A 115 -12.71 22.25 5.47
N LEU A 116 -12.72 21.30 6.39
CA LEU A 116 -11.97 20.06 6.28
C LEU A 116 -12.90 18.90 5.99
N SER A 117 -12.52 18.06 5.04
CA SER A 117 -13.24 16.80 4.82
C SER A 117 -12.81 15.75 5.86
N PRO A 118 -13.62 14.71 6.11
CA PRO A 118 -13.27 13.62 7.01
C PRO A 118 -11.92 12.96 6.66
N GLU A 119 -11.63 12.81 5.35
CA GLU A 119 -10.37 12.27 4.86
C GLU A 119 -9.17 13.18 5.24
N GLN A 120 -9.35 14.51 5.20
CA GLN A 120 -8.30 15.45 5.62
C GLN A 120 -8.00 15.32 7.12
N VAL A 121 -9.02 15.19 7.94
CA VAL A 121 -8.83 15.02 9.40
C VAL A 121 -8.17 13.70 9.71
N SER A 122 -8.63 12.61 9.09
CA SER A 122 -7.99 11.29 9.22
C SER A 122 -6.53 11.32 8.77
N SER A 123 -6.23 12.09 7.71
CA SER A 123 -4.86 12.23 7.23
C SER A 123 -3.95 12.98 8.22
N LEU A 124 -4.48 13.90 9.04
CA LEU A 124 -3.70 14.56 10.10
C LEU A 124 -3.26 13.56 11.18
N ILE A 125 -4.12 12.60 11.52
CA ILE A 125 -3.77 11.49 12.41
C ILE A 125 -2.67 10.63 11.77
N LEU A 126 -2.81 10.26 10.50
CA LEU A 126 -1.82 9.47 9.77
C LEU A 126 -0.47 10.19 9.64
N ILE A 127 -0.46 11.51 9.42
CA ILE A 127 0.75 12.33 9.41
C ILE A 127 1.43 12.30 10.79
N TYR A 128 0.65 12.39 11.86
CA TYR A 128 1.17 12.30 13.22
C TYR A 128 1.82 10.94 13.49
N LEU A 129 1.13 9.83 13.17
CA LEU A 129 1.68 8.47 13.32
C LEU A 129 2.96 8.28 12.50
N LYS A 130 2.96 8.73 11.23
CA LYS A 130 4.14 8.72 10.36
C LYS A 130 5.32 9.49 10.99
N LYS A 131 5.05 10.62 11.65
CA LYS A 131 6.08 11.38 12.38
C LYS A 131 6.61 10.61 13.58
N GLN A 132 5.76 9.92 14.35
CA GLN A 132 6.22 9.10 15.48
C GLN A 132 7.17 8.00 15.00
N VAL A 133 6.81 7.31 13.90
CA VAL A 133 7.69 6.31 13.28
C VAL A 133 9.03 6.93 12.88
N LEU A 134 9.03 8.06 12.15
CA LEU A 134 10.25 8.77 11.78
C LEU A 134 11.11 9.13 13.00
N ASN A 135 10.49 9.60 14.07
CA ASN A 135 11.19 9.94 15.32
C ASN A 135 11.79 8.71 16.01
N TYR A 136 11.15 7.55 15.88
CA TYR A 136 11.57 6.31 16.52
C TYR A 136 12.68 5.61 15.74
N ILE A 137 12.45 5.30 14.46
CA ILE A 137 13.43 4.56 13.63
C ILE A 137 14.48 5.46 12.99
N LYS A 138 14.29 6.79 13.00
CA LYS A 138 15.16 7.79 12.34
C LYS A 138 15.27 7.65 10.82
N GLU A 139 14.31 6.95 10.20
CA GLU A 139 14.25 6.72 8.76
C GLU A 139 12.89 7.13 8.22
N LYS A 140 12.86 7.65 6.97
CA LYS A 140 11.63 8.07 6.31
C LYS A 140 10.79 6.86 5.91
N VAL A 141 9.49 6.94 6.17
CA VAL A 141 8.50 5.94 5.76
C VAL A 141 7.55 6.55 4.75
N THR A 142 7.38 5.86 3.63
CA THR A 142 6.50 6.28 2.53
C THR A 142 5.36 5.30 2.26
N ASP A 143 5.51 4.05 2.68
CA ASP A 143 4.60 2.97 2.35
C ASP A 143 3.92 2.43 3.60
N ALA A 144 2.64 2.08 3.47
CA ALA A 144 1.85 1.59 4.58
C ALA A 144 0.84 0.50 4.17
N VAL A 145 0.56 -0.39 5.12
CA VAL A 145 -0.65 -1.21 5.15
C VAL A 145 -1.58 -0.61 6.20
N ILE A 146 -2.83 -0.34 5.84
CA ILE A 146 -3.80 0.34 6.71
C ILE A 146 -5.01 -0.55 6.91
N THR A 147 -5.54 -0.59 8.14
CA THR A 147 -6.70 -1.40 8.46
C THR A 147 -8.01 -0.64 8.33
N VAL A 148 -9.06 -1.39 8.06
CA VAL A 148 -10.45 -0.90 8.05
C VAL A 148 -11.37 -1.92 8.73
N PRO A 149 -12.49 -1.51 9.34
CA PRO A 149 -13.51 -2.42 9.83
C PRO A 149 -14.00 -3.39 8.76
N ALA A 150 -14.40 -4.58 9.19
CA ALA A 150 -14.86 -5.60 8.27
C ALA A 150 -16.10 -5.19 7.48
N ASP A 151 -16.98 -4.37 8.07
CA ASP A 151 -18.24 -3.93 7.45
C ASP A 151 -18.13 -2.59 6.69
N PHE A 152 -16.94 -2.08 6.42
CA PHE A 152 -16.78 -0.89 5.60
C PHE A 152 -17.21 -1.15 4.15
N ASN A 153 -18.00 -0.21 3.59
CA ASN A 153 -18.39 -0.20 2.20
C ASN A 153 -17.29 0.39 1.28
N GLN A 154 -17.49 0.29 -0.04
CA GLN A 154 -16.52 0.78 -1.03
C GLN A 154 -16.14 2.26 -0.84
N LYS A 155 -17.12 3.12 -0.51
CA LYS A 155 -16.86 4.55 -0.29
C LYS A 155 -15.96 4.77 0.93
N GLN A 156 -16.22 4.06 2.03
CA GLN A 156 -15.45 4.17 3.27
C GLN A 156 -14.01 3.61 3.11
N ILE A 157 -13.84 2.49 2.40
CA ILE A 157 -12.54 1.93 2.05
C ILE A 157 -11.73 2.92 1.23
N ASN A 158 -12.32 3.48 0.17
CA ASN A 158 -11.65 4.46 -0.68
C ASN A 158 -11.34 5.77 0.05
N ALA A 159 -12.25 6.24 0.92
CA ALA A 159 -12.02 7.44 1.73
C ALA A 159 -10.83 7.26 2.69
N THR A 160 -10.66 6.06 3.26
CA THR A 160 -9.50 5.72 4.08
C THR A 160 -8.21 5.71 3.26
N ALA A 161 -8.24 5.15 2.05
CA ALA A 161 -7.10 5.19 1.13
C ALA A 161 -6.74 6.62 0.70
N ASP A 162 -7.74 7.47 0.44
CA ASP A 162 -7.53 8.88 0.10
C ASP A 162 -6.95 9.68 1.28
N ALA A 163 -7.40 9.40 2.51
CA ALA A 163 -6.78 9.98 3.71
C ALA A 163 -5.28 9.67 3.80
N ALA A 164 -4.89 8.44 3.47
CA ALA A 164 -3.49 8.04 3.44
C ALA A 164 -2.69 8.76 2.34
N LYS A 165 -3.25 8.90 1.13
CA LYS A 165 -2.62 9.66 0.04
C LYS A 165 -2.45 11.13 0.41
N ILE A 166 -3.45 11.75 1.07
CA ILE A 166 -3.36 13.11 1.60
C ILE A 166 -2.24 13.20 2.65
N ALA A 167 -2.05 12.19 3.49
CA ALA A 167 -0.94 12.08 4.43
C ALA A 167 0.43 11.83 3.77
N GLY A 168 0.47 11.63 2.45
CA GLY A 168 1.69 11.31 1.72
C GLY A 168 2.20 9.90 2.01
N LEU A 169 1.29 8.96 2.23
CA LEU A 169 1.55 7.53 2.32
C LEU A 169 1.11 6.84 1.03
N ASN A 170 1.94 5.98 0.51
CA ASN A 170 1.59 5.03 -0.53
C ASN A 170 0.96 3.80 0.14
N VAL A 171 -0.31 3.54 -0.16
CA VAL A 171 -1.05 2.42 0.42
C VAL A 171 -0.76 1.17 -0.40
N LEU A 172 0.04 0.27 0.16
CA LEU A 172 0.34 -1.02 -0.48
C LEU A 172 -0.83 -1.98 -0.37
N ARG A 173 -1.55 -1.92 0.75
CA ARG A 173 -2.75 -2.73 0.99
C ARG A 173 -3.68 -2.06 1.99
N ILE A 174 -4.98 -2.16 1.73
CA ILE A 174 -6.02 -2.01 2.75
C ILE A 174 -6.40 -3.43 3.22
N ILE A 175 -6.37 -3.66 4.52
CA ILE A 175 -6.70 -4.96 5.11
C ILE A 175 -7.78 -4.80 6.18
N LYS A 176 -8.66 -5.78 6.32
CA LYS A 176 -9.69 -5.74 7.36
C LYS A 176 -9.09 -5.98 8.74
N GLU A 177 -9.57 -5.26 9.75
CA GLU A 177 -9.11 -5.35 11.14
C GLU A 177 -9.07 -6.80 11.68
N PRO A 178 -10.14 -7.62 11.53
CA PRO A 178 -10.11 -8.99 12.02
C PRO A 178 -9.13 -9.89 11.26
N VAL A 179 -8.87 -9.60 9.99
CA VAL A 179 -7.87 -10.35 9.20
C VAL A 179 -6.45 -10.00 9.71
N ALA A 180 -6.19 -8.73 9.97
CA ALA A 180 -4.92 -8.31 10.55
C ALA A 180 -4.72 -8.94 11.94
N ALA A 181 -5.74 -8.91 12.80
CA ALA A 181 -5.70 -9.55 14.12
C ALA A 181 -5.38 -11.06 14.03
N ALA A 182 -6.01 -11.77 13.08
CA ALA A 182 -5.77 -13.19 12.87
C ALA A 182 -4.33 -13.49 12.38
N ILE A 183 -3.75 -12.62 11.55
CA ILE A 183 -2.36 -12.74 11.10
C ILE A 183 -1.40 -12.64 12.31
N ALA A 184 -1.58 -11.64 13.15
CA ALA A 184 -0.74 -11.46 14.34
C ALA A 184 -0.88 -12.59 15.35
N TYR A 185 -2.12 -13.02 15.61
CA TYR A 185 -2.40 -14.16 16.49
C TYR A 185 -1.73 -15.45 16.02
N ALA A 186 -1.87 -15.77 14.74
CA ALA A 186 -1.32 -17.01 14.20
C ALA A 186 0.22 -16.98 14.09
N ASP A 187 0.83 -15.80 13.93
CA ASP A 187 2.28 -15.65 13.98
C ASP A 187 2.84 -15.93 15.37
N ASP A 188 2.16 -15.43 16.40
CA ASP A 188 2.55 -15.65 17.80
C ASP A 188 2.35 -17.13 18.23
N LYS A 189 1.22 -17.74 17.86
CA LYS A 189 0.85 -19.09 18.29
C LYS A 189 1.56 -20.23 17.56
N GLN A 190 2.18 -19.98 16.41
CA GLN A 190 2.87 -20.98 15.57
C GLN A 190 2.00 -22.22 15.30
N LEU A 191 0.82 -22.02 14.71
CA LEU A 191 -0.18 -23.04 14.45
C LEU A 191 0.38 -24.28 13.71
N ASN A 192 0.13 -25.46 14.26
CA ASN A 192 0.54 -26.73 13.68
C ASN A 192 -0.58 -27.45 12.92
N ASN A 193 -1.83 -27.22 13.27
CA ASN A 193 -3.02 -27.82 12.67
C ASN A 193 -3.98 -26.72 12.15
N MET A 194 -4.99 -27.15 11.40
CA MET A 194 -6.09 -26.27 11.02
C MET A 194 -6.93 -25.94 12.24
N GLU A 195 -7.10 -24.64 12.51
CA GLU A 195 -7.96 -24.14 13.59
C GLU A 195 -9.03 -23.19 13.01
N LYS A 196 -10.25 -23.29 13.53
CA LYS A 196 -11.29 -22.30 13.35
C LYS A 196 -11.27 -21.34 14.52
N VAL A 197 -11.06 -20.05 14.24
CA VAL A 197 -10.98 -19.03 15.29
C VAL A 197 -12.03 -17.96 15.08
N VAL A 198 -12.52 -17.39 16.16
CA VAL A 198 -13.36 -16.22 16.16
C VAL A 198 -12.50 -15.01 16.55
N ILE A 199 -12.48 -14.00 15.70
CA ILE A 199 -11.99 -12.67 16.06
C ILE A 199 -13.21 -11.85 16.45
N PHE A 200 -13.26 -11.46 17.72
CA PHE A 200 -14.29 -10.62 18.29
C PHE A 200 -13.68 -9.25 18.58
N ASP A 201 -13.76 -8.35 17.59
CA ASP A 201 -13.17 -7.02 17.64
C ASP A 201 -14.22 -5.99 18.09
N PHE A 202 -14.12 -5.57 19.35
CA PHE A 202 -15.01 -4.58 19.94
C PHE A 202 -14.22 -3.34 20.32
N GLY A 203 -14.12 -2.45 19.35
CA GLY A 203 -13.42 -1.19 19.48
C GLY A 203 -14.25 -0.05 20.09
N GLY A 204 -13.73 1.18 19.97
CA GLY A 204 -14.42 2.36 20.48
C GLY A 204 -15.66 2.76 19.67
N GLY A 205 -15.72 2.41 18.38
CA GLY A 205 -16.81 2.85 17.50
C GLY A 205 -17.49 1.73 16.73
N THR A 206 -16.91 0.53 16.66
CA THR A 206 -17.37 -0.61 15.87
C THR A 206 -17.31 -1.90 16.66
N LEU A 207 -18.18 -2.83 16.34
CA LEU A 207 -18.08 -4.24 16.71
C LEU A 207 -18.03 -5.07 15.42
N ASP A 208 -16.95 -5.81 15.23
CA ASP A 208 -16.76 -6.74 14.12
C ASP A 208 -16.54 -8.15 14.65
N ILE A 209 -17.29 -9.13 14.15
CA ILE A 209 -17.16 -10.54 14.50
C ILE A 209 -16.85 -11.32 13.24
N SER A 210 -15.73 -12.03 13.24
CA SER A 210 -15.26 -12.79 12.08
C SER A 210 -14.89 -14.22 12.48
N ILE A 211 -15.28 -15.18 11.66
CA ILE A 211 -14.84 -16.57 11.79
C ILE A 211 -13.82 -16.84 10.70
N LEU A 212 -12.64 -17.30 11.08
CA LEU A 212 -11.56 -17.61 10.16
C LEU A 212 -11.12 -19.07 10.34
N SER A 213 -10.71 -19.69 9.23
CA SER A 213 -9.95 -20.94 9.21
C SER A 213 -8.48 -20.62 9.04
N LEU A 214 -7.68 -21.01 10.03
CA LEU A 214 -6.23 -20.81 10.04
C LEU A 214 -5.55 -22.15 9.88
N ASN A 215 -4.77 -22.30 8.81
CA ASN A 215 -3.97 -23.49 8.54
C ASN A 215 -2.57 -23.05 8.13
N LYS A 216 -1.53 -23.80 8.43
CA LYS A 216 -0.11 -23.53 8.13
C LYS A 216 0.10 -22.62 6.91
N GLY A 217 0.18 -21.31 7.13
CA GLY A 217 0.39 -20.34 6.07
C GLY A 217 -0.79 -20.09 5.11
N PHE A 218 -1.96 -20.66 5.37
CA PHE A 218 -3.18 -20.37 4.60
C PHE A 218 -4.31 -19.97 5.54
N TYR A 219 -4.77 -18.74 5.47
CA TYR A 219 -5.83 -18.18 6.30
C TYR A 219 -7.00 -17.79 5.41
N GLU A 220 -8.19 -18.27 5.78
CA GLU A 220 -9.41 -18.01 5.03
C GLU A 220 -10.48 -17.41 5.94
N VAL A 221 -11.01 -16.26 5.55
CA VAL A 221 -12.21 -15.69 6.17
C VAL A 221 -13.41 -16.50 5.73
N ILE A 222 -14.08 -17.16 6.69
CA ILE A 222 -15.30 -17.90 6.42
C ILE A 222 -16.48 -16.93 6.34
N ILE A 223 -16.60 -16.09 7.34
CA ILE A 223 -17.61 -15.03 7.43
C ILE A 223 -17.07 -13.86 8.24
N SER A 224 -17.55 -12.67 7.93
CA SER A 224 -17.31 -11.48 8.73
C SER A 224 -18.57 -10.61 8.72
N LYS A 225 -19.00 -10.13 9.88
CA LYS A 225 -20.15 -9.25 10.03
C LYS A 225 -19.85 -8.23 11.12
N GLY A 226 -20.30 -7.00 10.93
CA GLY A 226 -20.02 -5.92 11.86
C GLY A 226 -21.19 -4.96 12.06
N ASN A 227 -21.04 -4.12 13.07
CA ASN A 227 -21.88 -2.98 13.32
C ASN A 227 -21.00 -1.73 13.52
N ASN A 228 -21.02 -0.82 12.52
CA ASN A 228 -20.20 0.39 12.51
C ASN A 228 -20.72 1.52 13.43
N LEU A 229 -21.77 1.25 14.21
CA LEU A 229 -22.42 2.17 15.13
C LEU A 229 -22.63 1.54 16.50
N LEU A 230 -21.82 0.54 16.85
CA LEU A 230 -21.81 -0.12 18.16
C LEU A 230 -20.36 -0.21 18.65
N GLY A 231 -20.02 0.56 19.67
CA GLY A 231 -18.68 0.64 20.22
C GLY A 231 -18.65 1.22 21.64
N GLY A 232 -17.46 1.32 22.20
CA GLY A 232 -17.25 1.84 23.57
C GLY A 232 -17.79 3.24 23.81
N GLU A 233 -17.85 4.07 22.76
CA GLU A 233 -18.41 5.43 22.83
C GLU A 233 -19.92 5.44 23.04
N ASP A 234 -20.63 4.42 22.57
CA ASP A 234 -22.08 4.31 22.77
C ASP A 234 -22.39 3.99 24.23
N PHE A 235 -21.54 3.23 24.91
CA PHE A 235 -21.59 3.03 26.37
C PHE A 235 -21.31 4.32 27.13
N ASP A 236 -20.31 5.11 26.71
CA ASP A 236 -20.03 6.42 27.29
C ASP A 236 -21.22 7.36 27.14
N ASP A 237 -21.85 7.38 25.97
CA ASP A 237 -22.98 8.24 25.67
C ASP A 237 -24.22 7.90 26.52
N ILE A 238 -24.45 6.62 26.85
CA ILE A 238 -25.50 6.22 27.78
C ILE A 238 -25.20 6.73 29.18
N LEU A 239 -23.95 6.58 29.66
CA LEU A 239 -23.55 7.12 30.94
C LEU A 239 -23.68 8.67 31.03
N VAL A 240 -23.31 9.36 29.93
CA VAL A 240 -23.44 10.82 29.84
C VAL A 240 -24.90 11.24 29.95
N GLU A 241 -25.80 10.57 29.23
CA GLU A 241 -27.24 10.89 29.32
C GLU A 241 -27.78 10.67 30.73
N PHE A 242 -27.37 9.59 31.38
CA PHE A 242 -27.70 9.32 32.76
C PHE A 242 -27.20 10.43 33.68
N CYS A 243 -25.92 10.80 33.60
CA CYS A 243 -25.36 11.86 34.43
C CYS A 243 -26.02 13.23 34.16
N ILE A 244 -26.41 13.52 32.89
CA ILE A 244 -27.18 14.75 32.57
C ILE A 244 -28.53 14.74 33.23
N GLN A 245 -29.23 13.61 33.24
CA GLN A 245 -30.52 13.47 33.90
C GLN A 245 -30.37 13.69 35.40
N GLU A 246 -29.47 13.01 36.10
CA GLU A 246 -29.19 13.17 37.50
C GLU A 246 -28.81 14.62 37.88
N PHE A 247 -27.95 15.27 37.07
CA PHE A 247 -27.58 16.67 37.28
C PHE A 247 -28.78 17.61 37.12
N ASN A 248 -29.60 17.39 36.10
CA ASN A 248 -30.77 18.22 35.82
C ASN A 248 -31.80 18.08 36.99
N GLU A 249 -31.97 16.91 37.56
CA GLU A 249 -32.88 16.65 38.67
C GLU A 249 -32.34 17.22 39.96
N THR A 250 -31.04 17.11 40.21
CA THR A 250 -30.41 17.58 41.46
C THR A 250 -30.23 19.10 41.49
N CYS A 251 -29.72 19.67 40.40
CA CYS A 251 -29.42 21.12 40.35
C CYS A 251 -30.55 21.95 39.75
N HIS A 252 -31.62 21.35 39.25
CA HIS A 252 -32.71 22.02 38.51
C HIS A 252 -32.25 22.84 37.31
N ILE A 253 -31.14 22.40 36.66
CA ILE A 253 -30.53 23.05 35.49
C ILE A 253 -30.62 22.09 34.30
N ASN A 254 -31.30 22.46 33.23
CA ASN A 254 -31.44 21.62 32.05
C ASN A 254 -30.24 21.83 31.09
N LEU A 255 -29.31 20.89 31.10
CA LEU A 255 -28.16 20.93 30.20
C LEU A 255 -28.50 20.64 28.72
N ASN A 256 -29.74 20.21 28.41
CA ASN A 256 -30.20 19.96 27.05
C ASN A 256 -31.00 21.12 26.43
N GLN A 257 -31.29 22.15 27.18
CA GLN A 257 -32.03 23.35 26.73
C GLN A 257 -31.09 24.57 26.74
N TYR A 258 -31.02 25.31 25.65
CA TYR A 258 -30.15 26.45 25.48
C TYR A 258 -30.95 27.75 25.42
N SER A 259 -30.51 28.80 26.12
CA SER A 259 -31.11 30.10 26.09
C SER A 259 -30.53 31.00 24.99
N ASP A 260 -29.22 30.88 24.76
CA ASP A 260 -28.45 31.61 23.75
C ASP A 260 -27.17 30.88 23.36
N GLU A 261 -26.39 31.39 22.42
CA GLU A 261 -25.13 30.78 21.93
C GLU A 261 -24.07 30.66 23.02
N ASN A 262 -24.05 31.54 24.02
CA ASN A 262 -23.09 31.51 25.12
C ASN A 262 -23.44 30.41 26.13
N ASP A 263 -24.72 30.27 26.46
CA ASP A 263 -25.27 29.20 27.28
C ASP A 263 -25.04 27.83 26.61
N GLU A 264 -25.32 27.74 25.29
CA GLU A 264 -24.99 26.54 24.50
C GLU A 264 -23.52 26.13 24.65
N LYS A 265 -22.60 27.08 24.49
CA LYS A 265 -21.16 26.84 24.65
C LYS A 265 -20.80 26.32 26.04
N LYS A 266 -21.38 26.92 27.09
CA LYS A 266 -21.15 26.48 28.48
C LYS A 266 -21.68 25.06 28.71
N LYS A 267 -22.92 24.77 28.30
CA LYS A 267 -23.58 23.47 28.49
C LYS A 267 -22.93 22.37 27.67
N VAL A 268 -22.52 22.68 26.43
CA VAL A 268 -21.73 21.74 25.61
C VAL A 268 -20.40 21.43 26.28
N ARG A 269 -19.72 22.42 26.88
CA ARG A 269 -18.49 22.18 27.66
C ARG A 269 -18.75 21.27 28.88
N ALA A 270 -19.85 21.45 29.60
CA ALA A 270 -20.24 20.61 30.71
C ALA A 270 -20.45 19.15 30.26
N LYS A 271 -21.18 18.92 29.16
CA LYS A 271 -21.42 17.62 28.58
C LYS A 271 -20.12 16.89 28.19
N CYS A 272 -19.12 17.62 27.69
CA CYS A 272 -17.84 17.00 27.39
C CYS A 272 -17.03 16.65 28.62
N ARG A 273 -17.08 17.45 29.67
CA ARG A 273 -16.46 17.07 30.92
C ARG A 273 -17.10 15.81 31.48
N LEU A 274 -18.43 15.68 31.37
CA LEU A 274 -19.17 14.45 31.69
C LEU A 274 -18.68 13.30 30.81
N LYS A 275 -18.57 13.47 29.49
CA LYS A 275 -18.13 12.38 28.57
C LYS A 275 -16.76 11.81 28.97
N ILE A 276 -15.82 12.68 29.33
CA ILE A 276 -14.49 12.25 29.75
C ILE A 276 -14.53 11.51 31.09
N ALA A 277 -15.31 12.02 32.04
CA ALA A 277 -15.47 11.37 33.34
C ALA A 277 -16.21 10.03 33.20
N CYS A 278 -17.21 9.94 32.34
CA CYS A 278 -17.93 8.70 32.03
C CYS A 278 -17.04 7.66 31.33
N GLU A 279 -16.20 8.08 30.37
CA GLU A 279 -15.20 7.17 29.75
C GLU A 279 -14.24 6.60 30.79
N LYS A 280 -13.80 7.46 31.75
CA LYS A 280 -12.94 7.01 32.85
C LYS A 280 -13.68 6.02 33.75
N ALA A 281 -14.89 6.34 34.17
CA ALA A 281 -15.72 5.48 35.00
C ALA A 281 -16.02 4.11 34.33
N LYS A 282 -16.39 4.11 33.04
CA LYS A 282 -16.55 2.87 32.26
C LYS A 282 -15.29 1.99 32.30
N LYS A 283 -14.12 2.59 32.14
CA LYS A 283 -12.84 1.86 32.16
C LYS A 283 -12.55 1.31 33.58
N GLU A 284 -12.80 2.08 34.63
CA GLU A 284 -12.64 1.66 36.01
C GLU A 284 -13.60 0.53 36.36
N LEU A 285 -14.86 0.59 35.90
CA LEU A 285 -15.86 -0.47 36.09
C LEU A 285 -15.49 -1.79 35.40
N SER A 286 -14.54 -1.81 34.47
CA SER A 286 -14.02 -3.05 33.92
C SER A 286 -13.15 -3.85 34.91
N SER A 287 -12.54 -3.16 35.88
CA SER A 287 -11.70 -3.80 36.94
C SER A 287 -12.27 -3.68 38.36
N MET A 288 -13.04 -2.61 38.61
CA MET A 288 -13.63 -2.30 39.90
C MET A 288 -15.14 -2.59 39.90
N GLN A 289 -15.75 -2.75 41.08
CA GLN A 289 -17.20 -2.93 41.19
C GLN A 289 -17.96 -1.60 41.22
N GLU A 290 -17.26 -0.49 41.51
CA GLU A 290 -17.83 0.85 41.67
C GLU A 290 -16.83 1.89 41.16
N SER A 291 -17.33 2.98 40.63
CA SER A 291 -16.55 4.13 40.20
C SER A 291 -17.28 5.42 40.50
N ASN A 292 -16.53 6.49 40.89
CA ASN A 292 -17.05 7.79 41.19
C ASN A 292 -16.83 8.76 40.00
N ILE A 293 -17.88 9.46 39.62
CA ILE A 293 -17.84 10.58 38.68
C ILE A 293 -17.94 11.86 39.52
N ASP A 294 -16.80 12.56 39.65
CA ASP A 294 -16.67 13.78 40.47
C ASP A 294 -16.13 14.90 39.57
N ILE A 295 -16.92 15.97 39.40
CA ILE A 295 -16.59 17.07 38.53
C ILE A 295 -16.92 18.39 39.25
N THR A 296 -15.89 19.00 39.80
CA THR A 296 -16.01 20.33 40.43
C THR A 296 -16.43 21.37 39.40
N LYS A 297 -17.42 22.19 39.69
CA LYS A 297 -18.00 23.24 38.85
C LYS A 297 -18.31 22.71 37.44
N LEU A 298 -19.16 21.69 37.41
CA LEU A 298 -19.58 21.09 36.12
C LEU A 298 -20.25 22.16 35.25
N PHE A 299 -21.17 22.90 35.84
CA PHE A 299 -21.83 24.02 35.16
C PHE A 299 -21.97 25.18 36.13
N GLU A 300 -21.42 26.33 35.78
CA GLU A 300 -21.35 27.54 36.64
C GLU A 300 -20.65 27.25 37.97
N GLU A 301 -21.31 27.39 39.09
CA GLU A 301 -20.77 27.11 40.43
C GLU A 301 -21.22 25.73 40.98
N GLU A 302 -22.02 24.98 40.20
CA GLU A 302 -22.57 23.70 40.63
C GLU A 302 -21.59 22.55 40.39
N ASP A 303 -21.26 21.80 41.43
CA ASP A 303 -20.48 20.59 41.41
C ASP A 303 -21.39 19.38 41.03
N PHE A 304 -20.78 18.34 40.43
CA PHE A 304 -21.50 17.09 40.17
C PHE A 304 -20.72 15.93 40.71
N GLN A 305 -21.36 15.14 41.59
CA GLN A 305 -20.80 13.94 42.13
C GLN A 305 -21.82 12.82 42.11
N ILE A 306 -21.45 11.66 41.55
CA ILE A 306 -22.26 10.46 41.58
C ILE A 306 -21.39 9.22 41.62
N SER A 307 -21.81 8.21 42.37
CA SER A 307 -21.23 6.89 42.33
C SER A 307 -22.07 5.98 41.45
N ILE A 308 -21.45 5.15 40.66
CA ILE A 308 -22.11 4.15 39.83
C ILE A 308 -21.45 2.80 40.05
N ASN A 309 -22.23 1.75 40.34
CA ASN A 309 -21.71 0.39 40.41
C ASN A 309 -21.84 -0.33 39.05
N ARG A 310 -21.11 -1.44 38.91
CA ARG A 310 -21.08 -2.23 37.68
C ARG A 310 -22.45 -2.75 37.26
N SER A 311 -23.28 -3.20 38.20
CA SER A 311 -24.60 -3.75 37.88
C SER A 311 -25.53 -2.66 37.33
N GLU A 312 -25.47 -1.44 37.88
CA GLU A 312 -26.23 -0.28 37.36
C GLU A 312 -25.75 0.11 35.95
N PHE A 313 -24.44 0.14 35.74
CA PHE A 313 -23.87 0.38 34.41
C PHE A 313 -24.38 -0.67 33.42
N GLU A 314 -24.34 -1.95 33.78
CA GLU A 314 -24.78 -3.04 32.91
C GLU A 314 -26.29 -2.98 32.62
N GLU A 315 -27.12 -2.62 33.60
CA GLU A 315 -28.57 -2.44 33.43
C GLU A 315 -28.86 -1.28 32.44
N LYS A 316 -28.19 -0.12 32.62
CA LYS A 316 -28.39 1.03 31.77
C LYS A 316 -27.94 0.75 30.33
N CYS A 317 -26.89 -0.03 30.16
CA CYS A 317 -26.35 -0.39 28.86
C CYS A 317 -26.93 -1.67 28.27
N LYS A 318 -27.99 -2.25 28.85
CA LYS A 318 -28.58 -3.54 28.47
C LYS A 318 -28.83 -3.65 26.97
N ILE A 319 -29.36 -2.60 26.32
CA ILE A 319 -29.67 -2.59 24.89
C ILE A 319 -28.41 -2.78 24.01
N LEU A 320 -27.23 -2.29 24.45
CA LEU A 320 -25.98 -2.47 23.72
C LEU A 320 -25.45 -3.91 23.87
N PHE A 321 -25.62 -4.50 25.05
CA PHE A 321 -25.29 -5.91 25.30
C PHE A 321 -26.17 -6.84 24.48
N GLU A 322 -27.47 -6.57 24.40
CA GLU A 322 -28.41 -7.32 23.55
C GLU A 322 -28.03 -7.24 22.08
N LYS A 323 -27.66 -6.04 21.57
CA LYS A 323 -27.17 -5.88 20.19
C LYS A 323 -25.87 -6.68 19.96
N THR A 324 -24.98 -6.74 20.95
CA THR A 324 -23.73 -7.52 20.90
C THR A 324 -24.02 -9.01 20.81
N GLU A 325 -24.90 -9.53 21.65
CA GLU A 325 -25.31 -10.93 21.66
C GLU A 325 -26.02 -11.32 20.36
N ASN A 326 -26.93 -10.47 19.87
CA ASN A 326 -27.66 -10.72 18.62
C ASN A 326 -26.70 -10.79 17.42
N LEU A 327 -25.71 -9.86 17.32
CA LEU A 327 -24.73 -9.91 16.24
C LEU A 327 -23.91 -11.21 16.29
N LEU A 328 -23.54 -11.68 17.48
CA LEU A 328 -22.82 -12.95 17.65
C LEU A 328 -23.65 -14.13 17.16
N LYS A 329 -24.93 -14.19 17.54
CA LYS A 329 -25.89 -15.22 17.07
C LYS A 329 -26.04 -15.18 15.55
N GLU A 330 -26.26 -14.00 14.97
CA GLU A 330 -26.40 -13.81 13.53
C GLU A 330 -25.19 -14.30 12.73
N VAL A 331 -23.98 -14.10 13.23
CA VAL A 331 -22.75 -14.59 12.57
C VAL A 331 -22.72 -16.11 12.51
N PHE A 332 -23.11 -16.79 13.59
CA PHE A 332 -23.12 -18.26 13.64
C PHE A 332 -24.27 -18.86 12.83
N GLU A 333 -25.44 -18.26 12.85
CA GLU A 333 -26.57 -18.66 12.02
C GLU A 333 -26.25 -18.53 10.51
N GLU A 334 -25.63 -17.41 10.12
CA GLU A 334 -25.27 -17.15 8.72
C GLU A 334 -24.10 -18.05 8.24
N SER A 335 -23.12 -18.30 9.10
CA SER A 335 -21.96 -19.17 8.81
C SER A 335 -22.32 -20.65 8.71
N LYS A 336 -23.37 -21.09 9.39
CA LYS A 336 -23.75 -22.50 9.58
C LYS A 336 -22.66 -23.32 10.28
N ILE A 337 -21.75 -22.66 11.02
CA ILE A 337 -20.72 -23.31 11.81
C ILE A 337 -21.27 -23.53 13.22
N ASN A 338 -21.05 -24.71 13.76
CA ASN A 338 -21.39 -24.99 15.15
C ASN A 338 -20.34 -24.34 16.09
N GLU A 339 -20.78 -23.75 17.20
CA GLU A 339 -19.91 -23.14 18.20
C GLU A 339 -18.87 -24.12 18.77
N GLU A 340 -19.17 -25.40 18.74
CA GLU A 340 -18.26 -26.47 19.19
C GLU A 340 -17.07 -26.68 18.25
N GLU A 341 -17.20 -26.31 16.98
CA GLU A 341 -16.11 -26.37 15.99
C GLU A 341 -15.04 -25.27 16.18
N ILE A 342 -15.33 -24.26 16.98
CA ILE A 342 -14.40 -23.17 17.25
C ILE A 342 -13.28 -23.64 18.18
N ASN A 343 -12.05 -23.45 17.77
CA ASN A 343 -10.87 -23.83 18.54
C ASN A 343 -10.41 -22.72 19.49
N ASP A 344 -10.59 -21.44 19.12
CA ASP A 344 -10.22 -20.30 19.96
C ASP A 344 -11.08 -19.06 19.65
N VAL A 345 -11.16 -18.15 20.62
CA VAL A 345 -11.83 -16.85 20.51
C VAL A 345 -10.87 -15.77 20.96
N ILE A 346 -10.54 -14.87 20.05
CA ILE A 346 -9.61 -13.77 20.26
C ILE A 346 -10.42 -12.49 20.46
N LEU A 347 -10.35 -11.93 21.66
CA LEU A 347 -10.95 -10.65 21.98
C LEU A 347 -10.00 -9.52 21.61
N VAL A 348 -10.45 -8.60 20.79
CA VAL A 348 -9.70 -7.44 20.27
C VAL A 348 -10.45 -6.16 20.64
N GLY A 349 -9.72 -5.05 20.79
CA GLY A 349 -10.28 -3.73 21.10
C GLY A 349 -10.64 -3.54 22.59
N GLY A 350 -10.57 -2.27 23.03
CA GLY A 350 -10.71 -1.91 24.45
C GLY A 350 -12.08 -2.22 25.06
N THR A 351 -13.15 -2.19 24.26
CA THR A 351 -14.53 -2.47 24.73
C THR A 351 -14.73 -3.94 25.07
N SER A 352 -13.96 -4.85 24.49
CA SER A 352 -13.96 -6.27 24.83
C SER A 352 -13.49 -6.57 26.27
N ASN A 353 -12.93 -5.57 26.97
CA ASN A 353 -12.55 -5.68 28.37
C ASN A 353 -13.73 -5.49 29.33
N ILE A 354 -14.89 -5.05 28.90
CA ILE A 354 -16.09 -4.93 29.72
C ILE A 354 -16.52 -6.35 30.20
N PRO A 355 -16.63 -6.58 31.52
CA PRO A 355 -16.91 -7.93 32.07
C PRO A 355 -18.16 -8.57 31.47
N LYS A 356 -19.23 -7.82 31.27
CA LYS A 356 -20.48 -8.33 30.68
C LYS A 356 -20.31 -8.74 29.21
N VAL A 357 -19.46 -8.06 28.43
CA VAL A 357 -19.12 -8.49 27.08
C VAL A 357 -18.40 -9.83 27.11
N GLN A 358 -17.42 -9.99 28.00
CA GLN A 358 -16.72 -11.27 28.14
C GLN A 358 -17.63 -12.40 28.65
N GLU A 359 -18.63 -12.07 29.48
CA GLU A 359 -19.63 -13.01 29.96
C GLU A 359 -20.51 -13.47 28.78
N ILE A 360 -21.05 -12.58 27.99
CA ILE A 360 -21.85 -12.89 26.78
C ILE A 360 -21.08 -13.86 25.89
N VAL A 361 -19.80 -13.54 25.56
CA VAL A 361 -18.99 -14.41 24.71
C VAL A 361 -18.74 -15.76 25.38
N ARG A 362 -18.43 -15.81 26.70
CA ARG A 362 -18.24 -17.08 27.42
C ARG A 362 -19.49 -17.94 27.47
N GLU A 363 -20.64 -17.34 27.74
CA GLU A 363 -21.92 -18.05 27.80
C GLU A 363 -22.30 -18.63 26.45
N PHE A 364 -22.11 -17.85 25.36
CA PHE A 364 -22.35 -18.30 23.99
C PHE A 364 -21.54 -19.58 23.66
N PHE A 365 -20.27 -19.62 24.06
CA PHE A 365 -19.39 -20.79 23.88
C PHE A 365 -19.42 -21.77 25.05
N LYS A 366 -20.48 -21.79 25.86
CA LYS A 366 -20.68 -22.75 26.97
C LYS A 366 -19.49 -22.79 27.94
N ASN A 367 -18.88 -21.64 28.21
CA ASN A 367 -17.69 -21.46 29.05
C ASN A 367 -16.43 -22.21 28.59
N LYS A 368 -16.33 -22.57 27.28
CA LYS A 368 -15.18 -23.27 26.70
C LYS A 368 -13.90 -22.43 26.79
N PHE A 369 -13.98 -21.09 26.75
CA PHE A 369 -12.85 -20.18 26.68
C PHE A 369 -12.71 -19.34 27.95
N ASN A 370 -11.45 -19.06 28.35
CA ASN A 370 -11.14 -18.24 29.53
C ASN A 370 -10.21 -17.10 29.14
N PHE A 371 -10.73 -15.88 29.18
CA PHE A 371 -10.03 -14.66 28.74
C PHE A 371 -9.15 -14.00 29.82
N LYS A 372 -9.02 -14.60 31.03
CA LYS A 372 -8.33 -13.97 32.17
C LYS A 372 -6.80 -13.95 32.06
N ASN A 373 -6.21 -14.82 31.25
CA ASN A 373 -4.75 -15.01 31.17
C ASN A 373 -4.16 -14.77 29.78
N GLU A 374 -4.80 -13.99 28.90
CA GLU A 374 -4.26 -13.71 27.59
C GLU A 374 -3.04 -12.78 27.70
N LYS A 375 -1.89 -13.25 27.20
CA LYS A 375 -0.65 -12.48 27.10
C LYS A 375 -0.65 -11.48 25.95
N ILE A 376 -1.63 -11.57 25.05
CA ILE A 376 -1.71 -10.77 23.83
C ILE A 376 -2.26 -9.38 24.18
N ASN A 377 -1.55 -8.35 23.74
CA ASN A 377 -2.07 -6.99 23.87
C ASN A 377 -3.16 -6.73 22.82
N LYS A 378 -4.41 -6.74 23.26
CA LYS A 378 -5.61 -6.64 22.42
C LYS A 378 -5.67 -5.36 21.59
N ASP A 379 -5.10 -4.26 22.09
CA ASP A 379 -5.12 -2.95 21.46
C ASP A 379 -3.99 -2.79 20.42
N GLU A 380 -2.96 -3.65 20.43
CA GLU A 380 -1.82 -3.60 19.51
C GLU A 380 -1.89 -4.68 18.41
N LEU A 381 -2.77 -5.67 18.56
CA LEU A 381 -2.83 -6.86 17.71
C LEU A 381 -3.08 -6.52 16.24
N VAL A 382 -4.03 -5.62 15.98
CA VAL A 382 -4.44 -5.21 14.64
C VAL A 382 -3.30 -4.50 13.90
N ALA A 383 -2.61 -3.55 14.56
CA ALA A 383 -1.47 -2.86 13.99
C ALA A 383 -0.29 -3.81 13.71
N SER A 384 -0.06 -4.77 14.63
CA SER A 384 0.96 -5.81 14.47
C SER A 384 0.69 -6.70 13.26
N GLY A 385 -0.55 -7.13 13.05
CA GLY A 385 -0.93 -7.91 11.88
C GLY A 385 -0.81 -7.13 10.56
N ALA A 386 -1.14 -5.84 10.58
CA ALA A 386 -0.90 -4.95 9.44
C ALA A 386 0.60 -4.81 9.12
N ALA A 387 1.47 -4.76 10.14
CA ALA A 387 2.92 -4.72 9.96
C ALA A 387 3.49 -6.04 9.42
N ILE A 388 2.97 -7.20 9.87
CA ILE A 388 3.32 -8.50 9.28
C ILE A 388 2.88 -8.55 7.82
N GLN A 389 1.68 -8.09 7.51
CA GLN A 389 1.21 -8.02 6.11
C GLN A 389 2.09 -7.12 5.25
N ALA A 390 2.58 -6.00 5.80
CA ALA A 390 3.54 -5.13 5.13
C ALA A 390 4.84 -5.89 4.82
N ALA A 391 5.38 -6.64 5.79
CA ALA A 391 6.58 -7.46 5.63
C ALA A 391 6.40 -8.58 4.59
N ILE A 392 5.20 -9.18 4.49
CA ILE A 392 4.87 -10.18 3.47
C ILE A 392 4.94 -9.56 2.07
N ILE A 393 4.35 -8.37 1.87
CA ILE A 393 4.31 -7.69 0.57
C ILE A 393 5.72 -7.40 0.04
N VAL A 394 6.67 -7.07 0.92
CA VAL A 394 8.07 -6.76 0.51
C VAL A 394 9.00 -7.95 0.59
N GLY A 395 8.50 -9.13 0.98
CA GLY A 395 9.29 -10.36 1.03
C GLY A 395 10.24 -10.45 2.23
N GLU A 396 10.05 -9.64 3.27
CA GLU A 396 10.83 -9.69 4.53
C GLU A 396 10.31 -10.75 5.51
N TYR A 397 9.05 -11.16 5.36
CA TYR A 397 8.45 -12.20 6.17
C TYR A 397 8.85 -13.58 5.66
N LYS A 398 9.59 -14.34 6.47
CA LYS A 398 10.21 -15.60 6.04
C LYS A 398 9.24 -16.79 5.92
N LYS A 399 8.08 -16.73 6.56
CA LYS A 399 7.08 -17.78 6.51
C LYS A 399 6.16 -17.54 5.29
N SER A 400 5.74 -18.60 4.60
CA SER A 400 4.72 -18.48 3.55
C SER A 400 3.37 -18.19 4.18
N LEU A 401 2.70 -17.11 3.75
CA LEU A 401 1.36 -16.75 4.21
C LEU A 401 0.49 -16.30 3.03
N ILE A 402 -0.64 -16.98 2.87
CA ILE A 402 -1.68 -16.63 1.90
C ILE A 402 -2.95 -16.33 2.69
N VAL A 403 -3.52 -15.16 2.45
CA VAL A 403 -4.78 -14.74 3.08
C VAL A 403 -5.86 -14.65 2.01
N LYS A 404 -6.91 -15.46 2.17
CA LYS A 404 -8.11 -15.44 1.37
C LYS A 404 -9.21 -14.72 2.15
N ASP A 405 -9.55 -13.52 1.71
CA ASP A 405 -10.57 -12.68 2.33
C ASP A 405 -11.89 -12.72 1.53
N LYS A 406 -12.96 -12.22 2.11
CA LYS A 406 -14.29 -12.13 1.49
C LYS A 406 -14.81 -10.70 1.50
N TYR A 407 -15.54 -10.35 0.45
CA TYR A 407 -16.29 -9.10 0.42
C TYR A 407 -17.69 -9.33 0.99
N ASN A 408 -18.00 -8.72 2.12
CA ASN A 408 -19.17 -9.04 2.94
C ASN A 408 -20.48 -8.38 2.51
N LYS A 409 -20.50 -7.68 1.36
CA LYS A 409 -21.70 -7.03 0.79
C LYS A 409 -21.93 -7.45 -0.64
N THR A 410 -23.18 -7.40 -1.08
CA THR A 410 -23.51 -7.62 -2.48
C THR A 410 -23.21 -6.37 -3.30
N ILE A 411 -22.48 -6.52 -4.40
CA ILE A 411 -22.33 -5.50 -5.44
C ILE A 411 -23.19 -5.88 -6.63
N GLY A 412 -24.00 -4.95 -7.08
CA GLY A 412 -24.89 -5.16 -8.21
C GLY A 412 -25.00 -3.95 -9.12
N MET A 413 -25.72 -4.13 -10.20
CA MET A 413 -25.98 -3.11 -11.21
C MET A 413 -27.48 -2.86 -11.34
N GLY A 414 -27.87 -1.59 -11.46
CA GLY A 414 -29.26 -1.22 -11.75
C GLY A 414 -29.66 -1.65 -13.14
N ILE A 415 -30.82 -2.33 -13.22
CA ILE A 415 -31.46 -2.76 -14.48
C ILE A 415 -32.85 -2.14 -14.64
N ALA A 416 -33.49 -2.39 -15.78
CA ALA A 416 -34.84 -1.93 -16.06
C ALA A 416 -35.81 -2.36 -14.95
N GLY A 417 -36.73 -1.47 -14.59
CA GLY A 417 -37.67 -1.69 -13.49
C GLY A 417 -37.13 -1.35 -12.10
N GLY A 418 -35.97 -0.75 -12.03
CA GLY A 418 -35.37 -0.32 -10.75
C GLY A 418 -34.86 -1.46 -9.87
N LYS A 419 -34.69 -2.65 -10.40
CA LYS A 419 -34.14 -3.82 -9.70
C LYS A 419 -32.61 -3.83 -9.77
N MET A 420 -31.98 -4.52 -8.82
CA MET A 420 -30.52 -4.74 -8.79
C MET A 420 -30.16 -6.10 -9.36
N SER A 421 -29.34 -6.14 -10.40
CA SER A 421 -28.72 -7.37 -10.92
C SER A 421 -27.39 -7.61 -10.23
N VAL A 422 -27.27 -8.67 -9.47
CA VAL A 422 -26.06 -9.04 -8.72
C VAL A 422 -24.88 -9.29 -9.66
N ILE A 423 -23.73 -8.72 -9.32
CA ILE A 423 -22.42 -8.95 -9.94
C ILE A 423 -21.57 -9.81 -9.01
N PHE A 424 -21.33 -9.34 -7.79
CA PHE A 424 -20.67 -10.09 -6.72
C PHE A 424 -21.68 -10.29 -5.59
N PRO A 425 -22.10 -11.52 -5.30
CA PRO A 425 -22.95 -11.77 -4.14
C PRO A 425 -22.20 -11.51 -2.83
N LYS A 426 -22.93 -11.26 -1.76
CA LYS A 426 -22.39 -11.16 -0.39
C LYS A 426 -21.48 -12.36 -0.09
N ASN A 427 -20.41 -12.12 0.63
CA ASN A 427 -19.37 -13.10 0.99
C ASN A 427 -18.60 -13.68 -0.21
N SER A 428 -18.54 -12.94 -1.34
CA SER A 428 -17.66 -13.29 -2.46
C SER A 428 -16.19 -13.26 -2.04
N ASP A 429 -15.44 -14.26 -2.47
CA ASP A 429 -13.97 -14.28 -2.28
C ASP A 429 -13.33 -13.09 -2.98
N ILE A 430 -12.26 -12.54 -2.41
CA ILE A 430 -11.40 -11.53 -3.02
C ILE A 430 -9.95 -12.00 -3.07
N PRO A 431 -9.23 -11.76 -4.18
CA PRO A 431 -9.68 -11.09 -5.41
C PRO A 431 -10.69 -11.93 -6.21
N ASN A 432 -11.58 -11.25 -6.96
CA ASN A 432 -12.59 -11.90 -7.79
C ASN A 432 -12.82 -11.12 -9.10
N GLN A 433 -13.32 -11.81 -10.13
CA GLN A 433 -13.72 -11.17 -11.38
C GLN A 433 -14.95 -11.83 -11.99
N VAL A 434 -15.84 -10.99 -12.51
CA VAL A 434 -17.07 -11.43 -13.17
C VAL A 434 -17.20 -10.77 -14.53
N LYS A 435 -17.36 -11.57 -15.59
CA LYS A 435 -17.57 -11.09 -16.96
C LYS A 435 -19.06 -11.10 -17.30
N LYS A 436 -19.58 -9.97 -17.78
CA LYS A 436 -20.95 -9.84 -18.28
C LYS A 436 -20.98 -9.24 -19.68
N LYS A 437 -21.99 -9.63 -20.48
CA LYS A 437 -22.20 -9.10 -21.83
C LYS A 437 -23.41 -8.18 -21.82
N PHE A 438 -23.29 -7.02 -22.43
CA PHE A 438 -24.32 -6.02 -22.57
C PHE A 438 -24.55 -5.70 -24.05
N LYS A 439 -25.77 -5.34 -24.41
CA LYS A 439 -26.13 -4.95 -25.77
C LYS A 439 -26.91 -3.65 -25.75
N THR A 440 -26.83 -2.89 -26.84
CA THR A 440 -27.67 -1.71 -27.04
C THR A 440 -29.13 -2.13 -27.16
N ASN A 441 -30.06 -1.32 -26.66
CA ASN A 441 -31.50 -1.58 -26.68
C ASN A 441 -32.26 -0.69 -27.66
N LYS A 442 -31.62 0.29 -28.28
CA LYS A 442 -32.16 1.21 -29.26
C LYS A 442 -31.24 1.31 -30.48
N ASP A 443 -31.82 1.60 -31.64
CA ASP A 443 -31.06 1.90 -32.84
C ASP A 443 -30.27 3.20 -32.67
N ASN A 444 -29.05 3.22 -33.21
CA ASN A 444 -28.13 4.36 -33.13
C ASN A 444 -27.83 4.86 -31.72
N GLN A 445 -27.93 3.98 -30.72
CA GLN A 445 -27.51 4.31 -29.37
C GLN A 445 -26.02 4.51 -29.31
N THR A 446 -25.55 5.71 -28.82
CA THR A 446 -24.13 6.09 -28.76
C THR A 446 -23.54 5.95 -27.38
N VAL A 447 -24.37 5.74 -26.34
CA VAL A 447 -23.92 5.65 -24.94
C VAL A 447 -24.67 4.54 -24.24
N ILE A 448 -23.94 3.73 -23.47
CA ILE A 448 -24.52 2.81 -22.47
C ILE A 448 -24.13 3.32 -21.09
N LYS A 449 -25.13 3.59 -20.26
CA LYS A 449 -24.97 4.06 -18.88
C LYS A 449 -25.09 2.91 -17.90
N PHE A 450 -24.12 2.83 -16.99
CA PHE A 450 -24.08 1.87 -15.90
C PHE A 450 -24.21 2.60 -14.57
N SER A 451 -24.96 2.03 -13.64
CA SER A 451 -25.03 2.47 -12.25
C SER A 451 -24.84 1.27 -11.34
N LEU A 452 -23.85 1.36 -10.44
CA LEU A 452 -23.48 0.30 -9.52
C LEU A 452 -23.99 0.62 -8.12
N PHE A 453 -24.40 -0.41 -7.43
CA PHE A 453 -25.02 -0.33 -6.11
C PHE A 453 -24.42 -1.40 -5.20
N GLU A 454 -24.44 -1.12 -3.91
CA GLU A 454 -23.99 -2.00 -2.85
C GLU A 454 -25.11 -2.16 -1.81
N GLY A 455 -25.44 -3.39 -1.45
CA GLY A 455 -26.46 -3.72 -0.47
C GLY A 455 -27.24 -4.97 -0.84
N GLU A 456 -28.13 -5.41 0.07
CA GLU A 456 -28.80 -6.70 -0.02
C GLU A 456 -30.27 -6.60 -0.53
N ASN A 457 -30.73 -5.39 -0.81
CA ASN A 457 -32.13 -5.17 -1.22
C ASN A 457 -32.34 -5.46 -2.71
N GLU A 458 -33.50 -5.93 -3.06
CA GLU A 458 -33.87 -6.23 -4.46
C GLU A 458 -33.90 -4.98 -5.34
N TYR A 459 -34.31 -3.83 -4.77
CA TYR A 459 -34.46 -2.58 -5.50
C TYR A 459 -33.29 -1.63 -5.24
N VAL A 460 -32.81 -0.97 -6.32
CA VAL A 460 -31.67 -0.07 -6.25
C VAL A 460 -31.90 1.16 -5.38
N LYS A 461 -33.15 1.60 -5.19
CA LYS A 461 -33.52 2.74 -4.34
C LYS A 461 -33.21 2.50 -2.86
N ASP A 462 -33.18 1.23 -2.45
CA ASP A 462 -32.98 0.78 -1.08
C ASP A 462 -31.52 0.33 -0.84
N ASN A 463 -30.65 0.47 -1.86
CA ASN A 463 -29.23 0.15 -1.80
C ASN A 463 -28.36 1.40 -1.99
N ILE A 464 -27.13 1.33 -1.52
CA ILE A 464 -26.18 2.45 -1.62
C ILE A 464 -25.66 2.53 -3.06
N LYS A 465 -25.86 3.65 -3.74
CA LYS A 465 -25.23 3.89 -5.04
C LYS A 465 -23.75 4.17 -4.86
N ILE A 466 -22.91 3.30 -5.44
CA ILE A 466 -21.45 3.40 -5.31
C ILE A 466 -20.79 4.07 -6.52
N ALA A 467 -21.31 3.86 -7.74
CA ALA A 467 -20.75 4.50 -8.94
C ALA A 467 -21.77 4.66 -10.05
N SER A 468 -21.48 5.58 -10.98
CA SER A 468 -22.19 5.71 -12.25
C SER A 468 -21.19 6.10 -13.34
N PHE A 469 -21.28 5.44 -14.50
CA PHE A 469 -20.39 5.72 -15.62
C PHE A 469 -21.07 5.44 -16.95
N GLU A 470 -20.50 6.02 -17.99
CA GLU A 470 -21.00 5.91 -19.35
C GLU A 470 -19.89 5.37 -20.25
N ILE A 471 -20.28 4.50 -21.18
CA ILE A 471 -19.39 3.96 -22.21
C ILE A 471 -19.93 4.38 -23.57
N ASN A 472 -19.09 5.08 -24.33
CA ASN A 472 -19.42 5.45 -25.68
C ASN A 472 -19.37 4.20 -26.59
N VAL A 473 -20.38 4.06 -27.44
CA VAL A 473 -20.52 2.93 -28.36
C VAL A 473 -20.86 3.42 -29.77
N PRO A 474 -20.51 2.66 -30.80
CA PRO A 474 -20.83 3.05 -32.18
C PRO A 474 -22.35 3.06 -32.43
N PRO A 475 -22.87 3.98 -33.28
CA PRO A 475 -24.28 4.08 -33.62
C PRO A 475 -24.68 2.96 -34.61
N LEU A 476 -24.98 1.80 -34.07
CA LEU A 476 -25.42 0.62 -34.82
C LEU A 476 -26.89 0.26 -34.49
N PRO A 477 -27.55 -0.57 -35.28
CA PRO A 477 -28.86 -1.09 -34.94
C PRO A 477 -28.90 -1.76 -33.55
N ALA A 478 -30.06 -1.73 -32.91
CA ALA A 478 -30.29 -2.33 -31.61
C ALA A 478 -29.76 -3.77 -31.54
N LYS A 479 -29.15 -4.13 -30.41
CA LYS A 479 -28.52 -5.43 -30.10
C LYS A 479 -27.29 -5.80 -30.93
N LYS A 480 -26.86 -4.98 -31.89
CA LYS A 480 -25.66 -5.24 -32.70
C LYS A 480 -24.38 -4.86 -31.96
N VAL A 481 -24.39 -3.82 -31.14
CA VAL A 481 -23.26 -3.51 -30.26
C VAL A 481 -23.22 -4.50 -29.11
N VAL A 482 -22.08 -5.13 -28.91
CA VAL A 482 -21.84 -6.11 -27.81
C VAL A 482 -20.65 -5.66 -26.96
N LEU A 483 -20.92 -5.17 -25.77
CA LEU A 483 -19.89 -4.89 -24.77
C LEU A 483 -19.63 -6.14 -23.94
N GLU A 484 -18.38 -6.60 -23.88
CA GLU A 484 -17.92 -7.52 -22.83
C GLU A 484 -17.29 -6.69 -21.73
N VAL A 485 -17.90 -6.72 -20.56
CA VAL A 485 -17.47 -5.98 -19.37
C VAL A 485 -16.99 -6.96 -18.33
N ASN A 486 -15.75 -6.76 -17.88
CA ASN A 486 -15.15 -7.51 -16.80
C ASN A 486 -15.14 -6.61 -15.56
N PHE A 487 -15.85 -7.02 -14.53
CA PHE A 487 -15.83 -6.42 -13.20
C PHE A 487 -14.77 -7.13 -12.38
N VAL A 488 -13.86 -6.37 -11.77
CA VAL A 488 -12.73 -6.89 -11.00
C VAL A 488 -12.78 -6.29 -9.59
N LEU A 489 -12.81 -7.15 -8.60
CA LEU A 489 -12.68 -6.80 -7.20
C LEU A 489 -11.30 -7.27 -6.75
N ASP A 490 -10.41 -6.33 -6.45
CA ASP A 490 -9.01 -6.64 -6.13
C ASP A 490 -8.80 -7.10 -4.68
N VAL A 491 -7.57 -7.39 -4.31
CA VAL A 491 -7.18 -7.81 -2.95
C VAL A 491 -7.44 -6.73 -1.88
N ASN A 492 -7.60 -5.49 -2.28
CA ASN A 492 -7.93 -4.36 -1.41
C ASN A 492 -9.45 -4.10 -1.34
N SER A 493 -10.25 -5.00 -1.89
CA SER A 493 -11.70 -4.81 -2.07
C SER A 493 -12.05 -3.63 -3.00
N VAL A 494 -11.13 -3.15 -3.83
CA VAL A 494 -11.38 -2.05 -4.76
C VAL A 494 -11.98 -2.59 -6.05
N LEU A 495 -13.13 -2.04 -6.43
CA LEU A 495 -13.82 -2.39 -7.67
C LEU A 495 -13.25 -1.60 -8.85
N SER A 496 -12.87 -2.29 -9.90
CA SER A 496 -12.53 -1.74 -11.20
C SER A 496 -13.28 -2.44 -12.33
N ILE A 497 -13.35 -1.78 -13.49
CA ILE A 497 -14.05 -2.31 -14.66
C ILE A 497 -13.16 -2.13 -15.87
N ASN A 498 -13.00 -3.19 -16.64
CA ASN A 498 -12.40 -3.13 -17.97
C ASN A 498 -13.26 -3.93 -18.96
N GLY A 499 -13.07 -3.70 -20.23
CA GLY A 499 -13.87 -4.41 -21.21
C GLY A 499 -13.50 -4.06 -22.64
N VAL A 500 -14.27 -4.66 -23.56
CA VAL A 500 -14.11 -4.47 -25.00
C VAL A 500 -15.46 -4.41 -25.68
N GLU A 501 -15.62 -3.47 -26.60
CA GLU A 501 -16.66 -3.49 -27.60
C GLU A 501 -16.22 -4.44 -28.74
N LYS A 502 -17.00 -5.51 -28.98
CA LYS A 502 -16.55 -6.63 -29.82
C LYS A 502 -16.44 -6.32 -31.32
N ASN A 503 -17.29 -5.44 -31.83
CA ASN A 503 -17.37 -5.20 -33.27
C ASN A 503 -16.18 -4.36 -33.77
N LEU A 504 -15.76 -3.35 -32.99
CA LEU A 504 -14.66 -2.45 -33.33
C LEU A 504 -13.37 -2.73 -32.54
N GLY A 505 -13.41 -3.66 -31.59
CA GLY A 505 -12.26 -3.97 -30.72
C GLY A 505 -11.87 -2.84 -29.77
N ILE A 506 -12.76 -1.87 -29.53
CA ILE A 506 -12.49 -0.72 -28.65
C ILE A 506 -12.40 -1.20 -27.22
N LYS A 507 -11.24 -1.06 -26.61
CA LYS A 507 -11.00 -1.37 -25.20
C LYS A 507 -11.30 -0.17 -24.32
N PHE A 508 -11.82 -0.41 -23.13
CA PHE A 508 -11.99 0.59 -22.10
C PHE A 508 -11.54 0.02 -20.75
N GLU A 509 -11.02 0.89 -19.92
CA GLU A 509 -10.70 0.58 -18.53
C GLU A 509 -11.14 1.77 -17.67
N LYS A 510 -11.74 1.49 -16.54
CA LYS A 510 -12.17 2.50 -15.59
C LYS A 510 -11.97 2.00 -14.17
N GLN A 511 -11.09 2.67 -13.45
CA GLN A 511 -11.01 2.57 -12.00
C GLN A 511 -11.98 3.58 -11.40
N PHE A 512 -12.72 3.17 -10.37
CA PHE A 512 -13.67 4.06 -9.72
C PHE A 512 -13.03 4.73 -8.51
N ASN A 513 -13.10 6.04 -8.52
CA ASN A 513 -12.94 6.81 -7.29
C ASN A 513 -14.33 7.03 -6.70
N PHE A 514 -14.70 6.20 -5.73
CA PHE A 514 -16.03 6.20 -5.13
C PHE A 514 -16.29 7.44 -4.24
N ASN A 515 -15.27 8.27 -3.98
CA ASN A 515 -15.37 9.46 -3.14
C ASN A 515 -15.51 10.75 -3.94
N ASP A 516 -15.59 10.67 -5.27
CA ASP A 516 -15.63 11.83 -6.17
C ASP A 516 -14.47 12.82 -5.96
N MET A 517 -13.35 12.39 -5.35
CA MET A 517 -12.10 13.14 -5.26
C MET A 517 -11.16 12.75 -6.39
N ASN A 518 -10.71 13.72 -7.16
CA ASN A 518 -9.67 13.50 -8.16
C ASN A 518 -8.26 13.74 -7.55
N GLU A 519 -7.21 13.43 -8.30
CA GLU A 519 -5.83 13.59 -7.83
C GLU A 519 -5.49 15.06 -7.48
N ASN A 520 -6.08 16.03 -8.18
CA ASN A 520 -5.89 17.45 -7.86
C ASN A 520 -6.53 17.82 -6.53
N ASP A 521 -7.74 17.29 -6.23
CA ASP A 521 -8.40 17.49 -4.94
C ASP A 521 -7.55 16.91 -3.80
N ILE A 522 -6.98 15.71 -4.00
CA ILE A 522 -6.09 15.07 -3.03
C ILE A 522 -4.83 15.93 -2.81
N LEU A 523 -4.23 16.43 -3.88
CA LEU A 523 -3.04 17.27 -3.80
C LEU A 523 -3.33 18.61 -3.11
N GLU A 524 -4.46 19.25 -3.41
CA GLU A 524 -4.90 20.48 -2.78
C GLU A 524 -5.11 20.29 -1.26
N LYS A 525 -5.81 19.22 -0.89
CA LYS A 525 -6.05 18.86 0.51
C LYS A 525 -4.75 18.53 1.26
N LYS A 526 -3.83 17.83 0.61
CA LYS A 526 -2.47 17.57 1.11
C LYS A 526 -1.75 18.88 1.39
N LYS A 527 -1.69 19.81 0.42
CA LYS A 527 -1.07 21.13 0.60
C LYS A 527 -1.70 21.90 1.75
N GLN A 528 -3.03 21.88 1.85
CA GLN A 528 -3.74 22.55 2.92
C GLN A 528 -3.38 22.00 4.30
N ASN A 529 -3.33 20.66 4.47
CA ASN A 529 -2.94 20.03 5.72
C ASN A 529 -1.49 20.36 6.12
N TYR A 530 -0.55 20.26 5.19
CA TYR A 530 0.84 20.63 5.46
C TYR A 530 1.01 22.12 5.80
N SER A 531 0.19 23.01 5.22
CA SER A 531 0.20 24.43 5.58
C SER A 531 -0.34 24.69 6.99
N MET A 532 -1.33 23.91 7.46
CA MET A 532 -1.88 24.00 8.82
C MET A 532 -0.90 23.48 9.87
N ILE A 533 -0.23 22.41 9.57
CA ILE A 533 0.76 21.78 10.46
C ILE A 533 1.95 22.74 10.69
N GLY A 534 2.21 23.66 9.76
CA GLY A 534 3.44 24.42 9.70
C GLY A 534 4.62 23.49 9.41
N SER A 535 5.76 23.99 8.99
CA SER A 535 6.93 23.13 8.85
C SER A 535 7.15 22.37 10.16
N PHE A 536 7.19 21.05 10.12
CA PHE A 536 7.44 20.17 11.28
C PHE A 536 8.88 20.31 11.84
N THR A 537 9.43 21.50 11.68
CA THR A 537 10.72 21.92 12.21
C THR A 537 10.53 23.09 13.13
N THR A 538 10.25 22.80 14.38
CA THR A 538 10.65 23.69 15.45
C THR A 538 11.24 22.87 16.58
N ILE A 539 12.51 22.59 16.42
CA ILE A 539 13.40 22.78 17.56
C ILE A 539 13.49 24.29 17.71
N SER A 540 12.97 24.77 18.85
CA SER A 540 13.16 26.08 19.44
C SER A 540 13.79 27.15 18.55
N SER A 541 13.02 28.13 18.11
CA SER A 541 13.43 29.54 18.23
C SER A 541 12.29 30.48 17.82
N ASN A 542 12.02 31.42 18.67
CA ASN A 542 11.33 32.68 18.43
C ASN A 542 11.87 33.35 17.16
N ASN A 543 11.14 33.29 16.07
CA ASN A 543 11.27 34.22 14.95
C ASN A 543 10.18 33.97 13.89
N SER A 544 8.89 34.15 14.29
CA SER A 544 7.75 34.19 13.34
C SER A 544 7.31 35.64 12.98
N SER A 545 8.26 36.58 13.00
CA SER A 545 7.94 38.00 12.76
C SER A 545 8.43 38.58 11.44
N ILE A 546 8.97 37.78 10.52
CA ILE A 546 9.59 38.32 9.28
C ILE A 546 8.63 38.47 8.09
N PHE A 547 7.45 37.84 8.10
CA PHE A 547 6.52 37.89 6.95
C PHE A 547 5.18 38.57 7.22
N LYS A 548 5.19 39.72 7.83
CA LYS A 548 4.04 40.66 7.81
C LYS A 548 4.53 42.06 7.52
N SER A 549 4.62 42.38 6.24
CA SER A 549 4.40 43.74 5.69
C SER A 549 5.00 43.84 4.29
N ASN A 550 4.42 44.63 3.41
CA ASN A 550 4.97 45.12 2.15
C ASN A 550 6.22 45.97 2.41
N LYS A 551 7.30 45.38 2.94
CA LYS A 551 8.61 46.01 3.03
C LYS A 551 9.49 45.49 1.91
N SER A 552 10.17 46.40 1.24
CA SER A 552 11.21 46.12 0.29
C SER A 552 12.22 45.16 0.89
N ILE A 553 12.40 43.99 0.29
CA ILE A 553 13.38 42.96 0.71
C ILE A 553 14.76 43.51 0.36
N ASN A 554 15.63 43.58 1.34
CA ASN A 554 17.02 44.05 1.15
C ASN A 554 17.94 42.82 0.94
N LEU A 555 18.59 42.78 -0.23
CA LEU A 555 19.51 41.68 -0.60
C LEU A 555 20.63 41.48 0.45
N ASN A 556 21.10 42.53 1.09
CA ASN A 556 22.23 42.48 2.02
C ASN A 556 21.89 41.99 3.43
N THR A 557 20.60 42.01 3.82
CA THR A 557 20.16 41.53 5.16
C THR A 557 19.26 40.31 5.04
N ASP A 558 18.13 40.42 4.34
CA ASP A 558 17.09 39.40 4.39
C ASP A 558 17.47 38.12 3.57
N ILE A 559 18.04 38.32 2.39
CA ILE A 559 18.50 37.20 1.53
C ILE A 559 19.75 36.56 2.11
N LYS A 560 20.66 37.36 2.69
CA LYS A 560 21.89 36.88 3.31
C LYS A 560 21.62 36.05 4.56
N ASP A 561 20.58 36.36 5.31
CA ASP A 561 20.16 35.56 6.47
C ASP A 561 19.60 34.20 6.05
N ILE A 562 18.89 34.13 4.92
CA ILE A 562 18.39 32.85 4.37
C ILE A 562 19.56 32.04 3.77
N GLU A 563 20.54 32.69 3.14
CA GLU A 563 21.78 32.03 2.67
C GLU A 563 22.59 31.44 3.82
N ASN A 564 22.70 32.14 4.94
CA ASN A 564 23.37 31.63 6.14
C ASN A 564 22.66 30.36 6.67
N LYS A 565 21.33 30.35 6.66
CA LYS A 565 20.54 29.15 7.01
C LYS A 565 20.77 27.99 6.04
N LEU A 566 20.84 28.27 4.72
CA LEU A 566 21.20 27.25 3.72
C LEU A 566 22.59 26.67 3.98
N MET A 567 23.58 27.52 4.29
CA MET A 567 24.94 27.07 4.60
C MET A 567 25.02 26.32 5.94
N GLU A 568 24.19 26.66 6.92
CA GLU A 568 24.14 25.95 8.21
C GLU A 568 23.57 24.53 8.04
N VAL A 569 22.53 24.38 7.23
CA VAL A 569 21.96 23.07 6.89
C VAL A 569 22.95 22.21 6.08
N GLU A 570 23.76 22.81 5.20
CA GLU A 570 24.80 22.11 4.44
C GLU A 570 25.94 21.56 5.33
N ARG A 571 26.26 22.19 6.45
CA ARG A 571 27.36 21.75 7.36
C ARG A 571 26.98 20.56 8.23
N ASN A 572 25.72 20.28 8.37
CA ASN A 572 25.22 19.18 9.19
C ASN A 572 24.95 17.94 8.31
N GLU A 573 25.94 17.04 8.22
CA GLU A 573 26.04 15.91 7.29
C GLU A 573 25.01 14.75 7.46
N TYR A 574 23.75 14.96 7.87
CA TYR A 574 22.79 13.87 8.00
C TYR A 574 21.55 14.06 7.13
N GLY A 575 21.18 13.00 6.38
CA GLY A 575 20.13 12.94 5.34
C GLY A 575 18.69 13.34 5.73
N LEU A 576 18.45 13.81 6.94
CA LEU A 576 17.19 14.41 7.43
C LEU A 576 16.97 15.84 6.89
N PHE A 577 17.95 16.42 6.25
CA PHE A 577 18.01 17.85 5.93
C PHE A 577 17.53 18.22 4.51
N GLN A 578 17.24 17.26 3.64
CA GLN A 578 16.80 17.60 2.26
C GLN A 578 15.48 18.36 2.23
N GLU A 579 14.48 17.94 3.02
CA GLU A 579 13.19 18.67 3.08
C GLU A 579 13.35 20.07 3.69
N ASN A 580 14.22 20.23 4.69
CA ASN A 580 14.53 21.54 5.25
C ASN A 580 15.30 22.40 4.25
N TYR A 581 16.25 21.82 3.54
CA TYR A 581 17.03 22.54 2.54
C TYR A 581 16.11 23.01 1.40
N ILE A 582 15.23 22.17 0.90
CA ILE A 582 14.25 22.52 -0.14
C ILE A 582 13.29 23.61 0.33
N SER A 583 12.80 23.52 1.57
CA SER A 583 11.93 24.54 2.15
C SER A 583 12.63 25.89 2.29
N ILE A 584 13.88 25.90 2.78
CA ILE A 584 14.68 27.13 2.92
C ILE A 584 15.08 27.64 1.53
N LEU A 585 15.42 26.75 0.59
CA LEU A 585 15.68 27.11 -0.79
C LEU A 585 14.48 27.73 -1.47
N SER A 586 13.27 27.23 -1.23
CA SER A 586 12.03 27.82 -1.73
C SER A 586 11.79 29.22 -1.16
N GLN A 587 12.08 29.45 0.13
CA GLN A 587 12.04 30.77 0.74
C GLN A 587 13.10 31.70 0.14
N TYR A 588 14.30 31.20 -0.09
CA TYR A 588 15.38 31.95 -0.75
C TYR A 588 14.97 32.39 -2.15
N LEU A 589 14.45 31.46 -2.95
CA LEU A 589 14.01 31.75 -4.32
C LEU A 589 12.86 32.76 -4.35
N ASN A 590 11.88 32.64 -3.45
CA ASN A 590 10.79 33.61 -3.33
C ASN A 590 11.29 34.99 -2.90
N ALA A 591 12.17 35.08 -1.90
CA ALA A 591 12.77 36.35 -1.47
C ALA A 591 13.60 37.00 -2.60
N TYR A 592 14.32 36.16 -3.34
CA TYR A 592 15.12 36.61 -4.46
C TYR A 592 14.26 37.12 -5.65
N LEU A 593 13.13 36.44 -5.92
CA LEU A 593 12.15 36.88 -6.91
C LEU A 593 11.55 38.23 -6.56
N ILE A 594 11.11 38.42 -5.30
CA ILE A 594 10.59 39.71 -4.85
C ILE A 594 11.67 40.83 -4.95
N TYR A 595 12.93 40.45 -4.64
CA TYR A 595 14.04 41.41 -4.82
C TYR A 595 14.20 41.83 -6.28
N LEU A 596 14.22 40.90 -7.21
CA LEU A 596 14.37 41.18 -8.65
C LEU A 596 13.17 41.88 -9.25
N GLU A 597 11.95 41.69 -8.74
CA GLU A 597 10.76 42.44 -9.13
C GLU A 597 10.90 43.94 -8.78
N ASN A 598 11.51 44.23 -7.63
CA ASN A 598 11.71 45.57 -7.14
C ASN A 598 13.01 46.23 -7.65
N ASN A 599 13.96 45.42 -8.11
CA ASN A 599 15.30 45.86 -8.53
C ASN A 599 15.67 45.14 -9.84
N THR A 600 15.18 45.64 -10.96
CA THR A 600 15.47 45.07 -12.28
C THR A 600 16.96 45.15 -12.58
N PRO A 601 17.65 44.05 -12.95
CA PRO A 601 19.07 44.09 -13.29
C PRO A 601 19.37 45.07 -14.42
N ARG A 602 20.46 45.84 -14.31
CA ARG A 602 20.79 46.94 -15.20
C ARG A 602 21.59 46.50 -16.46
N ASP A 603 22.30 45.40 -16.39
CA ASP A 603 23.11 44.86 -17.47
C ASP A 603 23.30 43.33 -17.39
N GLU A 604 23.91 42.73 -18.42
CA GLU A 604 24.17 41.27 -18.47
C GLU A 604 25.08 40.74 -17.34
N LYS A 605 25.98 41.57 -16.81
CA LYS A 605 26.90 41.16 -15.75
C LYS A 605 26.17 41.03 -14.40
N GLU A 606 25.20 41.93 -14.17
CA GLU A 606 24.35 41.85 -12.98
C GLU A 606 23.42 40.63 -13.04
N VAL A 607 22.89 40.35 -14.25
CA VAL A 607 22.13 39.15 -14.56
C VAL A 607 22.95 37.87 -14.29
N GLU A 608 24.18 37.81 -14.78
CA GLU A 608 25.10 36.67 -14.58
C GLU A 608 25.48 36.48 -13.08
N TYR A 609 25.67 37.60 -12.35
CA TYR A 609 25.93 37.58 -10.93
C TYR A 609 24.77 36.93 -10.15
N HIS A 610 23.53 37.34 -10.43
CA HIS A 610 22.35 36.80 -9.77
C HIS A 610 22.12 35.33 -10.14
N PHE A 611 22.33 34.96 -11.41
CA PHE A 611 22.27 33.59 -11.87
C PHE A 611 23.26 32.69 -11.14
N LYS A 612 24.54 33.05 -11.03
CA LYS A 612 25.56 32.29 -10.31
C LYS A 612 25.20 32.10 -8.83
N ARG A 613 24.61 33.12 -8.22
CA ARG A 613 24.22 33.08 -6.80
C ARG A 613 23.05 32.10 -6.55
N ILE A 614 22.03 32.11 -7.41
CA ILE A 614 20.90 31.20 -7.32
C ILE A 614 21.35 29.77 -7.65
N SER A 615 22.09 29.57 -8.73
CA SER A 615 22.59 28.27 -9.19
C SER A 615 23.48 27.59 -8.15
N LYS A 616 24.23 28.35 -7.35
CA LYS A 616 25.05 27.82 -6.25
C LYS A 616 24.25 26.95 -5.28
N TYR A 617 23.02 27.31 -4.98
CA TYR A 617 22.19 26.59 -4.01
C TYR A 617 21.27 25.57 -4.68
N VAL A 618 20.74 25.89 -5.85
CA VAL A 618 19.89 24.95 -6.62
C VAL A 618 20.68 23.72 -7.04
N ASN A 619 21.92 23.87 -7.47
CA ASN A 619 22.76 22.74 -7.92
C ASN A 619 23.22 21.78 -6.79
N LYS A 620 22.96 22.10 -5.54
CA LYS A 620 23.31 21.24 -4.39
C LYS A 620 22.17 20.29 -3.95
N VAL A 621 20.99 20.44 -4.53
CA VAL A 621 19.86 19.59 -4.21
C VAL A 621 20.06 18.20 -4.80
N ASN A 622 19.87 17.16 -4.00
CA ASN A 622 19.93 15.77 -4.46
C ASN A 622 18.51 15.29 -4.80
N PHE A 623 18.28 14.85 -6.05
CA PHE A 623 16.97 14.82 -6.72
C PHE A 623 16.19 13.52 -6.58
N THR A 624 16.55 12.63 -5.68
CA THR A 624 15.86 11.36 -5.48
C THR A 624 14.41 11.46 -4.97
N ASN A 625 13.89 12.69 -4.69
CA ASN A 625 12.50 12.92 -4.21
C ASN A 625 11.91 14.23 -4.79
N SER A 626 11.61 14.24 -6.06
CA SER A 626 11.43 15.44 -6.92
C SER A 626 10.03 16.06 -6.98
N SER A 627 8.98 15.43 -6.47
CA SER A 627 7.62 15.99 -6.52
C SER A 627 7.48 17.36 -5.81
N GLU A 628 8.39 17.67 -4.90
CA GLU A 628 8.38 18.92 -4.13
C GLU A 628 9.05 20.10 -4.87
N LEU A 629 9.82 19.84 -5.90
CA LEU A 629 10.55 20.86 -6.65
C LEU A 629 9.81 21.40 -7.87
N ILE A 630 8.81 20.68 -8.39
CA ILE A 630 7.95 21.18 -9.47
C ILE A 630 7.30 22.53 -9.15
N PRO A 631 6.79 22.78 -7.92
CA PRO A 631 6.30 24.12 -7.54
C PRO A 631 7.36 25.22 -7.56
N VAL A 632 8.61 24.89 -7.14
CA VAL A 632 9.73 25.83 -7.15
C VAL A 632 10.15 26.19 -8.58
N ILE A 633 10.16 25.20 -9.45
CA ILE A 633 10.44 25.38 -10.89
C ILE A 633 9.37 26.26 -11.54
N LYS A 634 8.08 26.08 -11.21
CA LYS A 634 6.99 26.93 -11.70
C LYS A 634 7.19 28.41 -11.33
N ILE A 635 7.58 28.67 -10.09
CA ILE A 635 7.83 30.03 -9.60
C ILE A 635 8.99 30.68 -10.37
N LEU A 636 10.03 29.92 -10.72
CA LEU A 636 11.19 30.44 -11.44
C LEU A 636 10.89 30.76 -12.92
N ILE A 637 9.99 30.07 -13.55
CA ILE A 637 9.66 30.18 -14.98
C ILE A 637 8.72 31.36 -15.28
N ASP A 638 7.83 31.72 -14.35
CA ASP A 638 6.80 32.72 -14.59
C ASP A 638 7.33 34.14 -14.77
N LYS A 639 8.63 34.40 -14.56
CA LYS A 639 9.05 35.81 -14.35
C LYS A 639 10.29 36.33 -15.08
N SER A 640 11.16 35.55 -15.75
CA SER A 640 12.17 36.08 -16.68
C SER A 640 13.07 35.02 -17.35
N GLU A 641 13.67 35.34 -18.50
CA GLU A 641 14.65 34.52 -19.25
C GLU A 641 15.87 34.06 -18.43
N ILE A 642 16.22 34.76 -17.35
CA ILE A 642 17.31 34.43 -16.43
C ILE A 642 17.11 33.07 -15.80
N TYR A 643 15.86 32.72 -15.53
CA TYR A 643 15.50 31.47 -14.83
C TYR A 643 15.45 30.26 -15.75
N TYR A 644 15.29 30.44 -17.06
CA TYR A 644 15.25 29.33 -18.01
C TYR A 644 16.52 28.50 -18.00
N ASN A 645 17.67 29.14 -17.86
CA ASN A 645 18.95 28.42 -17.76
C ASN A 645 19.08 27.64 -16.43
N VAL A 646 18.63 28.21 -15.31
CA VAL A 646 18.63 27.53 -14.01
C VAL A 646 17.74 26.29 -14.05
N VAL A 647 16.56 26.43 -14.64
CA VAL A 647 15.61 25.31 -14.79
C VAL A 647 16.15 24.26 -15.74
N TYR A 648 16.79 24.66 -16.83
CA TYR A 648 17.42 23.72 -17.75
C TYR A 648 18.54 22.93 -17.09
N ASP A 649 19.45 23.59 -16.38
CA ASP A 649 20.55 22.94 -15.66
C ASP A 649 20.02 21.94 -14.61
N TYR A 650 18.96 22.30 -13.93
CA TYR A 650 18.25 21.45 -13.02
C TYR A 650 17.67 20.21 -13.69
N LEU A 651 16.87 20.38 -14.75
CA LEU A 651 16.27 19.27 -15.49
C LEU A 651 17.33 18.35 -16.13
N ASN A 652 18.42 18.95 -16.64
CA ASN A 652 19.51 18.19 -17.23
C ASN A 652 20.29 17.38 -16.19
N LYS A 653 20.54 17.95 -15.01
CA LYS A 653 21.17 17.23 -13.90
C LYS A 653 20.28 16.07 -13.43
N TYR A 654 19.00 16.33 -13.20
CA TYR A 654 18.05 15.31 -12.79
C TYR A 654 17.90 14.21 -13.85
N TYR A 655 17.86 14.57 -15.13
CA TYR A 655 17.88 13.60 -16.23
C TYR A 655 19.11 12.70 -16.17
N ASN A 656 20.30 13.24 -15.94
CA ASN A 656 21.52 12.45 -15.85
C ASN A 656 21.52 11.51 -14.63
N GLU A 657 21.00 11.95 -13.48
CA GLU A 657 20.82 11.09 -12.31
C GLU A 657 19.86 9.92 -12.59
N CYS A 658 18.77 10.17 -13.31
CA CYS A 658 17.86 9.10 -13.75
C CYS A 658 18.54 8.13 -14.73
N VAL A 659 19.42 8.60 -15.59
CA VAL A 659 20.23 7.76 -16.49
C VAL A 659 21.18 6.88 -15.69
N ASP A 660 21.81 7.41 -14.65
CA ASP A 660 22.71 6.64 -13.79
C ASP A 660 21.94 5.62 -12.93
N LEU A 661 20.77 5.96 -12.44
CA LEU A 661 19.86 4.98 -11.80
C LEU A 661 19.49 3.84 -12.77
N PHE A 662 19.20 4.17 -14.02
CA PHE A 662 18.91 3.16 -15.04
C PHE A 662 20.11 2.24 -15.31
N LYS A 663 21.32 2.80 -15.42
CA LYS A 663 22.57 2.02 -15.62
C LYS A 663 22.88 1.11 -14.44
N ASN A 664 22.48 1.51 -13.23
CA ASN A 664 22.65 0.72 -12.01
C ASN A 664 21.46 -0.22 -11.75
N GLU A 665 20.65 -0.52 -12.77
CA GLU A 665 19.48 -1.42 -12.73
C GLU A 665 18.36 -1.03 -11.78
N LYS A 666 18.37 0.20 -11.26
CA LYS A 666 17.32 0.77 -10.41
C LYS A 666 16.13 1.29 -11.25
N TYR A 667 15.52 0.40 -12.03
CA TYR A 667 14.53 0.76 -13.05
C TYR A 667 13.29 1.47 -12.49
N SER A 668 12.81 1.08 -11.32
CA SER A 668 11.64 1.71 -10.69
C SER A 668 11.90 3.16 -10.29
N GLU A 669 13.08 3.45 -9.72
CA GLU A 669 13.49 4.80 -9.32
C GLU A 669 13.74 5.66 -10.56
N ALA A 670 14.45 5.13 -11.56
CA ALA A 670 14.68 5.81 -12.83
C ALA A 670 13.37 6.15 -13.56
N LYS A 671 12.39 5.23 -13.56
CA LYS A 671 11.08 5.41 -14.19
C LYS A 671 10.29 6.56 -13.55
N LEU A 672 10.31 6.64 -12.22
CA LEU A 672 9.66 7.73 -11.48
C LEU A 672 10.28 9.07 -11.87
N GLY A 673 11.61 9.20 -11.80
CA GLY A 673 12.29 10.43 -12.15
C GLY A 673 12.09 10.86 -13.61
N PHE A 674 12.16 9.93 -14.59
CA PHE A 674 11.86 10.25 -15.97
C PHE A 674 10.42 10.72 -16.19
N ASN A 675 9.44 10.14 -15.49
CA ASN A 675 8.06 10.58 -15.56
C ASN A 675 7.86 11.96 -14.94
N ASP A 676 8.55 12.29 -13.87
CA ASP A 676 8.49 13.60 -13.23
C ASP A 676 9.01 14.70 -14.16
N ILE A 677 10.15 14.47 -14.81
CA ILE A 677 10.69 15.41 -15.82
C ILE A 677 9.73 15.53 -17.01
N LYS A 678 9.15 14.41 -17.46
CA LYS A 678 8.18 14.40 -18.58
C LYS A 678 6.91 15.18 -18.24
N ILE A 679 6.42 15.10 -17.00
CA ILE A 679 5.28 15.87 -16.52
C ILE A 679 5.65 17.35 -16.47
N ALA A 680 6.82 17.71 -15.94
CA ALA A 680 7.30 19.07 -15.91
C ALA A 680 7.41 19.69 -17.31
N LEU A 681 7.93 18.95 -18.29
CA LEU A 681 8.05 19.39 -19.69
C LEU A 681 6.70 19.47 -20.42
N LYS A 682 5.65 18.81 -19.94
CA LYS A 682 4.29 18.89 -20.49
C LYS A 682 3.44 19.98 -19.86
N ASP A 683 3.88 20.54 -18.74
CA ASP A 683 3.20 21.66 -18.10
C ASP A 683 3.27 22.89 -19.05
N SER A 684 2.11 23.48 -19.38
CA SER A 684 2.04 24.58 -20.36
C SER A 684 2.91 25.78 -19.96
N ASN A 685 3.02 26.05 -18.65
CA ASN A 685 3.84 27.17 -18.16
C ASN A 685 5.34 26.86 -18.16
N ILE A 686 5.74 25.58 -18.02
CA ILE A 686 7.15 25.18 -18.01
C ILE A 686 7.61 24.83 -19.42
N GLY A 687 6.90 23.91 -20.08
CA GLY A 687 7.29 23.35 -21.35
C GLY A 687 7.25 24.37 -22.47
N GLU A 688 6.18 25.15 -22.61
CA GLU A 688 6.04 26.15 -23.66
C GLU A 688 7.07 27.26 -23.51
N ASN A 689 7.33 27.77 -22.31
CA ASN A 689 8.31 28.81 -22.07
C ASN A 689 9.74 28.35 -22.33
N LEU A 690 10.10 27.12 -21.92
CA LEU A 690 11.41 26.54 -22.22
C LEU A 690 11.58 26.23 -23.71
N TYR A 691 10.53 25.76 -24.40
CA TYR A 691 10.57 25.52 -25.85
C TYR A 691 10.64 26.84 -26.68
N ASN A 692 10.11 27.93 -26.16
CA ASN A 692 10.16 29.26 -26.78
C ASN A 692 11.51 29.96 -26.53
N CYS A 693 12.28 29.52 -25.53
CA CYS A 693 13.65 30.02 -25.32
C CYS A 693 14.60 29.43 -26.37
N PHE A 694 14.93 30.22 -27.40
CA PHE A 694 15.69 29.76 -28.58
C PHE A 694 17.01 29.04 -28.26
N PRO A 695 17.85 29.46 -27.30
CA PRO A 695 19.10 28.77 -26.97
C PRO A 695 18.91 27.38 -26.33
N LEU A 696 17.78 27.11 -25.74
CA LEU A 696 17.53 25.87 -24.97
C LEU A 696 16.71 24.83 -25.73
N LYS A 697 16.04 25.22 -26.82
CA LYS A 697 15.10 24.39 -27.57
C LYS A 697 15.69 23.04 -27.99
N GLU A 698 16.90 23.01 -28.54
CA GLU A 698 17.56 21.78 -28.97
C GLU A 698 17.92 20.90 -27.79
N ASN A 699 18.37 21.48 -26.70
CA ASN A 699 18.74 20.76 -25.46
C ASN A 699 17.53 20.16 -24.80
N ILE A 700 16.41 20.87 -24.71
CA ILE A 700 15.14 20.36 -24.17
C ILE A 700 14.58 19.24 -25.05
N ASN A 701 14.65 19.36 -26.36
CA ASN A 701 14.28 18.30 -27.28
C ASN A 701 15.13 17.05 -27.09
N ARG A 702 16.44 17.19 -26.85
CA ARG A 702 17.35 16.09 -26.54
C ARG A 702 16.94 15.37 -25.26
N ILE A 703 16.65 16.11 -24.17
CA ILE A 703 16.19 15.55 -22.89
C ILE A 703 14.85 14.82 -23.09
N SER A 704 13.87 15.46 -23.74
CA SER A 704 12.55 14.88 -23.98
C SER A 704 12.62 13.59 -24.80
N LYS A 705 13.44 13.56 -25.84
CA LYS A 705 13.70 12.36 -26.64
C LYS A 705 14.39 11.28 -25.83
N GLY A 706 15.41 11.65 -25.06
CA GLY A 706 16.13 10.74 -24.16
C GLY A 706 15.21 10.09 -23.13
N ILE A 707 14.33 10.86 -22.50
CA ILE A 707 13.34 10.34 -21.52
C ILE A 707 12.45 9.28 -22.16
N ASN A 708 11.90 9.54 -23.33
CA ASN A 708 11.04 8.57 -24.00
C ASN A 708 11.79 7.26 -24.29
N ASN A 709 13.06 7.37 -24.72
CA ASN A 709 13.91 6.19 -24.96
C ASN A 709 14.15 5.38 -23.68
N TYR A 710 14.53 6.03 -22.59
CA TYR A 710 14.78 5.33 -21.33
C TYR A 710 13.50 4.71 -20.75
N LEU A 711 12.35 5.38 -20.80
CA LEU A 711 11.09 4.82 -20.39
C LEU A 711 10.70 3.57 -21.20
N ASN A 712 10.98 3.57 -22.51
CA ASN A 712 10.76 2.41 -23.35
C ASN A 712 11.70 1.25 -22.99
N ARG A 713 12.99 1.53 -22.77
CA ARG A 713 13.96 0.53 -22.32
C ARG A 713 13.60 -0.06 -20.95
N ILE A 714 13.12 0.75 -20.01
CA ILE A 714 12.62 0.25 -18.71
C ILE A 714 11.46 -0.72 -18.94
N LYS A 715 10.46 -0.35 -19.75
CA LYS A 715 9.33 -1.22 -20.06
C LYS A 715 9.74 -2.54 -20.73
N ILE A 716 10.73 -2.48 -21.63
CA ILE A 716 11.29 -3.68 -22.26
C ILE A 716 11.96 -4.57 -21.21
N ASN A 717 12.76 -3.99 -20.30
CA ASN A 717 13.41 -4.74 -19.23
C ASN A 717 12.38 -5.36 -18.26
N GLU A 718 11.28 -4.67 -17.93
CA GLU A 718 10.17 -5.22 -17.14
C GLU A 718 9.60 -6.49 -17.78
N TYR A 719 9.42 -6.52 -19.10
CA TYR A 719 8.97 -7.73 -19.81
C TYR A 719 10.02 -8.83 -19.84
N LEU A 720 11.30 -8.48 -20.05
CA LEU A 720 12.39 -9.47 -20.06
C LEU A 720 12.57 -10.12 -18.70
N LEU A 721 12.56 -9.32 -17.63
CA LEU A 721 12.63 -9.82 -16.25
C LEU A 721 11.43 -10.71 -15.91
N SER A 722 10.23 -10.33 -16.31
CA SER A 722 9.03 -11.16 -16.12
C SER A 722 9.12 -12.48 -16.85
N GLY A 723 9.70 -12.52 -18.05
CA GLY A 723 9.99 -13.76 -18.78
C GLY A 723 11.03 -14.64 -18.07
N ASP A 724 12.10 -14.01 -17.58
CA ASP A 724 13.16 -14.69 -16.84
C ASP A 724 12.64 -15.26 -15.51
N GLU A 725 11.76 -14.56 -14.83
CA GLU A 725 11.11 -15.02 -13.59
C GLU A 725 10.17 -16.21 -13.83
N ILE A 726 9.36 -16.17 -14.91
CA ILE A 726 8.53 -17.31 -15.31
C ILE A 726 9.43 -18.52 -15.63
N PHE A 727 10.54 -18.30 -16.34
CA PHE A 727 11.49 -19.37 -16.66
C PHE A 727 12.12 -19.99 -15.41
N LYS A 728 12.48 -19.17 -14.43
CA LYS A 728 13.04 -19.63 -13.15
C LYS A 728 12.04 -20.45 -12.34
N ASN A 729 10.78 -20.04 -12.31
CA ASN A 729 9.74 -20.66 -11.50
C ASN A 729 9.08 -21.88 -12.18
N ASN A 730 8.97 -21.86 -13.51
CA ASN A 730 8.40 -22.95 -14.31
C ASN A 730 9.08 -23.05 -15.68
N PRO A 731 10.26 -23.70 -15.78
CA PRO A 731 11.04 -23.78 -17.00
C PRO A 731 10.34 -24.45 -18.20
N LEU A 732 9.25 -25.19 -17.97
CA LEU A 732 8.48 -25.87 -19.01
C LEU A 732 7.34 -25.02 -19.59
N ASN A 733 7.07 -23.86 -19.03
CA ASN A 733 6.03 -22.94 -19.53
C ASN A 733 6.55 -22.05 -20.67
N TYR A 734 7.08 -22.69 -21.73
CA TYR A 734 7.70 -21.99 -22.86
C TYR A 734 6.77 -20.97 -23.55
N SER A 735 5.48 -21.27 -23.65
CA SER A 735 4.51 -20.38 -24.31
C SER A 735 4.41 -19.03 -23.60
N SER A 736 4.25 -19.00 -22.29
CA SER A 736 4.14 -17.75 -21.52
C SER A 736 5.47 -16.99 -21.48
N ILE A 737 6.61 -17.70 -21.45
CA ILE A 737 7.94 -17.09 -21.49
C ILE A 737 8.17 -16.41 -22.83
N ILE A 738 7.90 -17.09 -23.95
CA ILE A 738 8.04 -16.53 -25.30
C ILE A 738 7.06 -15.36 -25.50
N GLU A 739 5.86 -15.42 -24.92
CA GLU A 739 4.91 -14.31 -24.98
C GLU A 739 5.49 -13.05 -24.34
N LYS A 740 6.11 -13.13 -23.17
CA LYS A 740 6.74 -11.98 -22.51
C LYS A 740 7.90 -11.40 -23.31
N TYR A 741 8.75 -12.24 -23.87
CA TYR A 741 9.86 -11.76 -24.73
C TYR A 741 9.35 -11.16 -26.05
N ASN A 742 8.26 -11.67 -26.60
CA ASN A 742 7.61 -11.06 -27.76
C ASN A 742 6.93 -9.72 -27.41
N GLU A 743 6.38 -9.53 -26.20
CA GLU A 743 5.87 -8.24 -25.72
C GLU A 743 6.99 -7.21 -25.64
N ALA A 744 8.15 -7.60 -25.10
CA ALA A 744 9.36 -6.78 -25.11
C ALA A 744 9.76 -6.35 -26.52
N TYR A 745 9.85 -7.31 -27.44
CA TYR A 745 10.21 -7.06 -28.83
C TYR A 745 9.18 -6.18 -29.58
N LYS A 746 7.87 -6.40 -29.37
CA LYS A 746 6.82 -5.56 -29.94
C LYS A 746 6.88 -4.13 -29.42
N THR A 747 7.14 -3.95 -28.13
CA THR A 747 7.27 -2.62 -27.50
C THR A 747 8.38 -1.82 -28.16
N LEU A 748 9.47 -2.45 -28.52
CA LEU A 748 10.60 -1.85 -29.22
C LEU A 748 10.23 -1.41 -30.65
N LYS A 749 9.44 -2.21 -31.36
CA LYS A 749 9.04 -1.93 -32.76
C LYS A 749 7.99 -0.80 -32.92
N ILE A 750 7.12 -0.62 -31.93
CA ILE A 750 6.06 0.40 -31.98
C ILE A 750 6.62 1.82 -31.94
N ASN A 751 7.76 2.03 -31.33
CA ASN A 751 8.31 3.35 -31.07
C ASN A 751 9.18 3.92 -32.21
N GLY A 752 9.40 3.16 -33.28
CA GLY A 752 10.07 3.64 -34.52
C GLY A 752 11.56 3.97 -34.41
N GLU A 753 12.16 3.87 -33.22
CA GLU A 753 13.58 4.09 -32.99
C GLU A 753 14.38 2.79 -33.17
N LYS A 754 15.53 2.90 -33.82
CA LYS A 754 16.41 1.75 -34.06
C LYS A 754 17.35 1.56 -32.88
N ASP A 755 16.90 0.79 -31.87
CA ASP A 755 17.73 0.36 -30.74
C ASP A 755 18.24 -1.06 -31.02
N TYR A 756 19.35 -1.16 -31.71
CA TYR A 756 19.90 -2.44 -32.17
C TYR A 756 20.32 -3.37 -31.02
N GLU A 757 20.79 -2.80 -29.92
CA GLU A 757 21.21 -3.57 -28.74
C GLU A 757 20.05 -4.27 -28.08
N TYR A 758 18.99 -3.52 -27.74
CA TYR A 758 17.80 -4.08 -27.10
C TYR A 758 17.02 -5.01 -28.04
N GLU A 759 17.04 -4.73 -29.35
CA GLU A 759 16.47 -5.62 -30.36
C GLU A 759 17.20 -6.97 -30.40
N ALA A 760 18.53 -6.96 -30.39
CA ALA A 760 19.35 -8.14 -30.32
C ALA A 760 19.13 -8.93 -29.01
N LYS A 761 19.05 -8.23 -27.89
CA LYS A 761 18.77 -8.82 -26.56
C LYS A 761 17.42 -9.54 -26.52
N CYS A 762 16.34 -8.89 -27.01
CA CYS A 762 15.01 -9.53 -27.06
C CYS A 762 14.98 -10.77 -27.95
N LEU A 763 15.56 -10.69 -29.14
CA LEU A 763 15.63 -11.83 -30.06
C LEU A 763 16.49 -12.97 -29.53
N SER A 764 17.61 -12.67 -28.87
CA SER A 764 18.47 -13.67 -28.23
C SER A 764 17.73 -14.44 -27.14
N LYS A 765 16.98 -13.78 -26.27
CA LYS A 765 16.14 -14.44 -25.27
C LYS A 765 15.08 -15.35 -25.90
N ILE A 766 14.45 -14.94 -27.00
CA ILE A 766 13.50 -15.77 -27.76
C ILE A 766 14.20 -17.00 -28.34
N VAL A 767 15.39 -16.84 -28.94
CA VAL A 767 16.18 -17.93 -29.51
C VAL A 767 16.57 -18.94 -28.43
N ILE A 768 17.07 -18.48 -27.30
CA ILE A 768 17.47 -19.33 -26.19
C ILE A 768 16.32 -20.23 -25.75
N ILE A 769 15.13 -19.68 -25.58
CA ILE A 769 13.95 -20.45 -25.16
C ILE A 769 13.42 -21.36 -26.25
N LYS A 770 13.37 -20.89 -27.51
CA LYS A 770 13.00 -21.75 -28.65
C LYS A 770 13.95 -22.92 -28.81
N TYR A 771 15.26 -22.71 -28.63
CA TYR A 771 16.25 -23.78 -28.65
C TYR A 771 16.03 -24.78 -27.52
N LYS A 772 15.87 -24.34 -26.30
CA LYS A 772 15.59 -25.19 -25.13
C LYS A 772 14.29 -25.98 -25.27
N ASN A 773 13.33 -25.50 -26.04
CA ASN A 773 12.05 -26.18 -26.32
C ASN A 773 12.06 -27.02 -27.61
N SER A 774 13.15 -26.99 -28.41
CA SER A 774 13.19 -27.69 -29.65
C SER A 774 13.48 -29.18 -29.41
N ASN A 775 12.45 -30.01 -29.49
CA ASN A 775 12.58 -31.48 -29.63
C ASN A 775 12.93 -31.84 -31.08
N ASN A 776 14.10 -31.42 -31.59
CA ASN A 776 14.69 -31.83 -32.90
C ASN A 776 13.78 -31.84 -34.14
N GLU A 777 12.77 -30.98 -34.23
CA GLU A 777 11.97 -30.77 -35.43
C GLU A 777 12.68 -29.83 -36.40
N TYR A 778 13.04 -30.33 -37.60
CA TYR A 778 13.73 -29.58 -38.66
C TYR A 778 13.13 -28.19 -38.98
N LYS A 779 11.80 -28.09 -38.95
CA LYS A 779 11.10 -26.81 -39.16
C LYS A 779 11.37 -25.76 -38.07
N ARG A 780 11.56 -26.17 -36.83
CA ARG A 780 11.90 -25.28 -35.71
C ARG A 780 13.36 -24.83 -35.74
N GLN A 781 14.26 -25.64 -36.23
CA GLN A 781 15.67 -25.28 -36.42
C GLN A 781 15.84 -24.21 -37.49
N THR A 782 15.07 -24.25 -38.60
CA THR A 782 15.11 -23.23 -39.65
C THR A 782 14.63 -21.86 -39.11
N GLU A 783 13.56 -21.83 -38.29
CA GLU A 783 13.09 -20.58 -37.65
C GLU A 783 14.13 -19.98 -36.69
N ILE A 784 14.85 -20.81 -35.96
CA ILE A 784 15.91 -20.38 -35.04
C ILE A 784 17.09 -19.80 -35.82
N LEU A 785 17.51 -20.43 -36.93
CA LEU A 785 18.60 -19.94 -37.80
C LEU A 785 18.27 -18.60 -38.45
N ASP A 786 17.00 -18.38 -38.87
CA ASP A 786 16.56 -17.11 -39.38
C ASP A 786 16.65 -15.98 -38.35
N ILE A 787 16.30 -16.28 -37.10
CA ILE A 787 16.40 -15.30 -36.01
C ILE A 787 17.88 -15.03 -35.67
N ILE A 788 18.74 -16.05 -35.67
CA ILE A 788 20.19 -15.92 -35.46
C ILE A 788 20.79 -15.00 -36.55
N GLY A 789 20.42 -15.15 -37.81
CA GLY A 789 20.87 -14.28 -38.88
C GLY A 789 20.50 -12.81 -38.66
N LYS A 790 19.27 -12.55 -38.14
CA LYS A 790 18.83 -11.18 -37.77
C LYS A 790 19.61 -10.63 -36.58
N ILE A 791 19.90 -11.45 -35.58
CA ILE A 791 20.68 -11.03 -34.40
C ILE A 791 22.11 -10.64 -34.84
N ASP A 792 22.74 -11.42 -35.70
CA ASP A 792 24.08 -11.12 -36.23
C ASP A 792 24.12 -9.80 -37.00
N GLU A 793 23.11 -9.52 -37.83
CA GLU A 793 22.97 -8.25 -38.53
C GLU A 793 22.84 -7.07 -37.54
N LEU A 794 22.08 -7.24 -36.45
CA LEU A 794 21.92 -6.23 -35.42
C LEU A 794 23.21 -6.02 -34.62
N LEU A 795 23.87 -7.11 -34.24
CA LEU A 795 25.14 -7.09 -33.51
C LEU A 795 26.28 -6.41 -34.31
N ASN A 796 26.25 -6.50 -35.62
CA ASN A 796 27.20 -5.76 -36.45
C ASN A 796 26.97 -4.23 -36.47
N LYS A 797 25.78 -3.79 -36.06
CA LYS A 797 25.40 -2.36 -35.91
C LYS A 797 25.57 -1.86 -34.48
N THR A 798 26.00 -2.69 -33.54
CA THR A 798 26.19 -2.33 -32.12
C THR A 798 27.68 -2.30 -31.76
N ASN A 799 28.01 -1.65 -30.64
CA ASN A 799 29.38 -1.70 -30.12
C ASN A 799 29.58 -2.99 -29.33
N LYS A 800 30.16 -4.03 -29.93
CA LYS A 800 30.35 -5.37 -29.34
C LYS A 800 31.05 -5.35 -27.99
N LYS A 801 31.98 -4.44 -27.73
CA LYS A 801 32.70 -4.34 -26.46
C LYS A 801 31.79 -4.04 -25.25
N LEU A 802 30.61 -3.46 -25.49
CA LEU A 802 29.66 -3.13 -24.42
C LEU A 802 28.81 -4.32 -23.99
N ILE A 803 28.64 -5.32 -24.84
CA ILE A 803 27.74 -6.47 -24.63
C ILE A 803 28.45 -7.81 -24.42
N GLU A 804 29.75 -7.88 -24.64
CA GLU A 804 30.54 -9.15 -24.54
C GLU A 804 30.47 -9.78 -23.13
N ASN A 805 30.26 -8.97 -22.11
CA ASN A 805 30.14 -9.45 -20.73
C ASN A 805 28.72 -9.79 -20.29
N GLU A 806 27.71 -9.48 -21.11
CA GLU A 806 26.31 -9.75 -20.82
C GLU A 806 26.00 -11.27 -20.89
N ASP A 807 25.29 -11.79 -19.89
CA ASP A 807 24.98 -13.23 -19.80
C ASP A 807 24.14 -13.73 -20.97
N TRP A 808 23.16 -12.93 -21.45
CA TRP A 808 22.35 -13.27 -22.60
C TRP A 808 23.18 -13.40 -23.88
N TYR A 809 24.24 -12.60 -24.03
CA TYR A 809 25.13 -12.65 -25.18
C TYR A 809 26.00 -13.89 -25.14
N LYS A 810 26.57 -14.25 -23.99
CA LYS A 810 27.35 -15.45 -23.78
C LYS A 810 26.53 -16.71 -24.10
N GLU A 811 25.31 -16.80 -23.58
CA GLU A 811 24.40 -17.91 -23.81
C GLU A 811 23.97 -18.00 -25.29
N TYR A 812 23.69 -16.86 -25.93
CA TYR A 812 23.42 -16.77 -27.35
C TYR A 812 24.60 -17.33 -28.20
N ILE A 813 25.83 -16.91 -27.92
CA ILE A 813 27.02 -17.37 -28.66
C ILE A 813 27.23 -18.89 -28.53
N ILE A 814 26.98 -19.44 -27.35
CA ILE A 814 27.04 -20.92 -27.14
C ILE A 814 26.03 -21.62 -28.07
N ILE A 815 24.78 -21.17 -28.10
CA ILE A 815 23.75 -21.80 -28.95
C ILE A 815 24.04 -21.60 -30.43
N LYS A 816 24.49 -20.39 -30.83
CA LYS A 816 24.89 -20.12 -32.20
C LYS A 816 25.99 -21.05 -32.65
N ASN A 817 27.05 -21.24 -31.86
CA ASN A 817 28.18 -22.13 -32.19
C ASN A 817 27.74 -23.58 -32.30
N GLN A 818 26.77 -24.03 -31.53
CA GLN A 818 26.20 -25.36 -31.61
C GLN A 818 25.38 -25.60 -32.89
N LEU A 819 24.76 -24.57 -33.45
CA LEU A 819 23.88 -24.67 -34.61
C LEU A 819 24.54 -24.29 -35.96
N VAL A 820 25.57 -23.45 -35.95
CA VAL A 820 26.14 -22.83 -37.18
C VAL A 820 27.54 -23.36 -37.52
N THR A 821 28.28 -23.98 -36.59
CA THR A 821 29.59 -24.55 -36.91
C THR A 821 29.45 -25.89 -37.59
N PRO A 822 30.03 -26.08 -38.82
CA PRO A 822 30.07 -27.38 -39.44
C PRO A 822 31.01 -28.31 -38.65
N THR A 823 30.57 -29.53 -38.35
CA THR A 823 31.48 -30.58 -37.90
C THR A 823 32.55 -30.81 -38.91
N PRO A 824 33.86 -30.95 -38.57
CA PRO A 824 34.93 -31.19 -39.51
C PRO A 824 34.94 -32.70 -39.89
N ASN A 825 34.01 -33.13 -40.70
CA ASN A 825 34.12 -34.33 -41.56
C ASN A 825 32.91 -34.35 -42.48
N GLY A 826 33.21 -34.15 -43.81
CA GLY A 826 32.20 -34.26 -44.84
C GLY A 826 31.75 -35.72 -45.04
N ASP A 827 30.55 -35.99 -44.60
CA ASP A 827 29.69 -37.02 -45.11
C ASP A 827 28.24 -36.63 -44.93
N ASN A 828 27.55 -36.44 -46.07
CA ASN A 828 26.12 -36.22 -46.22
C ASN A 828 25.36 -37.49 -45.83
N ASN A 829 25.27 -37.79 -44.55
CA ASN A 829 24.28 -38.71 -44.03
C ASN A 829 23.98 -38.33 -42.61
N PHE A 830 22.97 -37.47 -42.44
CA PHE A 830 22.35 -37.18 -41.14
C PHE A 830 21.57 -38.43 -40.69
N ASN A 831 22.27 -39.45 -40.23
CA ASN A 831 21.69 -40.40 -39.29
C ASN A 831 21.81 -39.82 -37.91
N LEU A 832 20.75 -39.14 -37.48
CA LEU A 832 20.48 -38.74 -36.10
C LEU A 832 20.32 -40.04 -35.28
N THR A 833 21.42 -40.61 -34.80
CA THR A 833 21.35 -41.50 -33.66
C THR A 833 20.94 -40.65 -32.45
N HIS A 834 19.71 -40.83 -32.04
CA HIS A 834 19.16 -40.37 -30.77
C HIS A 834 19.96 -41.00 -29.62
N GLU A 835 21.12 -40.48 -29.25
CA GLU A 835 21.51 -40.53 -27.86
C GLU A 835 20.67 -39.49 -27.12
N LYS A 836 19.53 -39.93 -26.62
CA LYS A 836 18.79 -39.25 -25.57
C LYS A 836 19.79 -39.00 -24.45
N ASN A 837 20.17 -37.77 -24.19
CA ASN A 837 20.81 -37.37 -22.94
C ASN A 837 19.82 -37.62 -21.80
N ASP A 838 19.69 -38.90 -21.41
CA ASP A 838 18.93 -39.27 -20.22
C ASP A 838 19.69 -38.68 -19.02
N PRO A 839 19.05 -37.80 -18.22
CA PRO A 839 19.69 -37.21 -17.06
C PRO A 839 20.32 -38.24 -16.13
N VAL A 840 19.76 -39.43 -16.04
CA VAL A 840 20.26 -40.53 -15.22
C VAL A 840 21.60 -41.07 -15.78
N GLN A 841 21.72 -41.19 -17.09
CA GLN A 841 22.98 -41.63 -17.75
C GLN A 841 24.06 -40.56 -17.63
N GLN A 842 23.69 -39.27 -17.71
CA GLN A 842 24.61 -38.16 -17.55
C GLN A 842 25.17 -38.10 -16.11
N ILE A 843 24.35 -38.37 -15.11
CA ILE A 843 24.77 -38.44 -13.69
C ILE A 843 25.77 -39.60 -13.50
N GLU A 844 25.53 -40.80 -14.10
CA GLU A 844 26.46 -41.91 -14.03
C GLU A 844 27.79 -41.64 -14.72
N LYS A 845 27.77 -40.98 -15.89
CA LYS A 845 28.95 -40.59 -16.64
C LYS A 845 29.80 -39.61 -15.85
N ASN A 846 29.19 -38.60 -15.26
CA ASN A 846 29.92 -37.61 -14.48
C ASN A 846 30.45 -38.16 -13.15
N PHE A 847 29.73 -39.09 -12.50
CA PHE A 847 30.26 -39.80 -11.34
C PHE A 847 31.54 -40.58 -11.63
N LYS A 848 31.64 -41.19 -12.81
CA LYS A 848 32.84 -41.93 -13.22
C LYS A 848 34.04 -41.04 -13.61
N ASN A 849 33.75 -39.80 -14.04
CA ASN A 849 34.76 -38.91 -14.64
C ASN A 849 35.19 -37.74 -13.71
N LEU A 850 34.41 -37.40 -12.69
CA LEU A 850 34.71 -36.34 -11.74
C LEU A 850 35.19 -36.92 -10.41
N ASN A 851 36.02 -36.15 -9.68
CA ASN A 851 36.29 -36.49 -8.29
C ASN A 851 35.06 -36.25 -7.42
N ASN A 852 35.05 -36.83 -6.22
CA ASN A 852 33.85 -36.75 -5.34
C ASN A 852 33.40 -35.32 -5.00
N SER A 853 34.32 -34.38 -4.86
CA SER A 853 33.96 -32.99 -4.54
C SER A 853 33.36 -32.26 -5.74
N ASP A 854 33.89 -32.48 -6.94
CA ASP A 854 33.40 -31.88 -8.18
C ASP A 854 32.07 -32.50 -8.61
N PHE A 855 31.88 -33.80 -8.33
CA PHE A 855 30.60 -34.47 -8.57
C PHE A 855 29.48 -33.93 -7.64
N ILE A 856 29.78 -33.70 -6.38
CA ILE A 856 28.83 -33.12 -5.44
C ILE A 856 28.44 -31.70 -5.86
N GLU A 857 29.39 -30.88 -6.30
CA GLU A 857 29.09 -29.57 -6.86
C GLU A 857 28.23 -29.68 -8.13
N TYR A 858 28.57 -30.62 -9.02
CA TYR A 858 27.81 -30.86 -10.25
C TYR A 858 26.35 -31.24 -9.95
N ILE A 859 26.07 -32.16 -9.03
CA ILE A 859 24.69 -32.59 -8.74
C ILE A 859 23.90 -31.49 -8.06
N THR A 860 24.49 -30.67 -7.17
CA THR A 860 23.80 -29.61 -6.48
C THR A 860 23.49 -28.39 -7.38
N GLN A 861 24.32 -28.15 -8.40
CA GLN A 861 24.09 -27.12 -9.40
C GLN A 861 23.07 -27.52 -10.47
N ASN A 862 23.16 -28.73 -10.98
CA ASN A 862 22.35 -29.18 -12.13
C ASN A 862 21.02 -29.86 -11.73
N TYR A 863 20.97 -30.45 -10.54
CA TYR A 863 19.81 -31.17 -10.02
C TYR A 863 19.53 -30.75 -8.57
N PRO A 864 19.25 -29.45 -8.30
CA PRO A 864 19.10 -28.95 -6.93
C PRO A 864 17.96 -29.68 -6.19
N PRO A 865 18.14 -30.06 -4.91
CA PRO A 865 17.08 -30.62 -4.10
C PRO A 865 15.98 -29.60 -3.85
N GLU A 866 14.75 -30.03 -3.48
CA GLU A 866 13.60 -29.15 -3.27
C GLU A 866 13.81 -28.08 -2.18
N ASN A 867 14.77 -28.27 -1.28
CA ASN A 867 15.14 -27.33 -0.21
C ASN A 867 16.52 -26.71 -0.49
N SER A 868 16.70 -26.09 -1.64
CA SER A 868 18.00 -25.60 -2.14
C SER A 868 18.66 -24.46 -1.35
N GLY A 869 17.98 -23.84 -0.37
CA GLY A 869 18.53 -22.72 0.40
C GLY A 869 19.62 -23.09 1.43
N ILE A 870 20.00 -24.37 1.56
CA ILE A 870 20.87 -24.84 2.64
C ILE A 870 22.34 -25.05 2.19
N PHE A 871 22.66 -24.92 0.88
CA PHE A 871 23.93 -25.36 0.32
C PHE A 871 24.75 -24.29 -0.40
N GLU A 872 24.87 -23.11 0.14
CA GLU A 872 25.91 -22.18 -0.29
C GLU A 872 27.29 -22.74 0.10
N ASN A 873 28.20 -22.93 -0.89
CA ASN A 873 29.55 -23.44 -0.73
C ASN A 873 29.73 -24.95 -0.41
N VAL A 874 28.84 -25.80 -0.94
CA VAL A 874 28.85 -27.26 -0.72
C VAL A 874 30.22 -27.94 -0.99
N LYS A 875 30.96 -27.54 -2.04
CA LYS A 875 32.26 -28.08 -2.35
C LYS A 875 33.31 -27.81 -1.27
N SER A 876 33.34 -26.59 -0.75
CA SER A 876 34.28 -26.21 0.30
C SER A 876 33.96 -26.86 1.66
N GLU A 877 32.67 -27.08 1.95
CA GLU A 877 32.22 -27.83 3.13
C GLU A 877 32.47 -29.34 3.00
N PHE A 878 32.30 -29.87 1.78
CA PHE A 878 32.60 -31.29 1.51
C PHE A 878 34.07 -31.63 1.78
N ILE A 879 35.00 -30.77 1.35
CA ILE A 879 36.45 -30.97 1.60
C ILE A 879 36.75 -31.03 3.10
N LYS A 880 36.07 -30.24 3.91
CA LYS A 880 36.23 -30.16 5.37
C LYS A 880 35.60 -31.36 6.11
N ASN A 881 34.40 -31.80 5.69
CA ASN A 881 33.59 -32.79 6.39
C ASN A 881 32.77 -33.67 5.42
N PRO A 882 33.40 -34.58 4.63
CA PRO A 882 32.74 -35.35 3.57
C PRO A 882 31.54 -36.17 4.06
N LYS A 883 31.66 -36.85 5.19
CA LYS A 883 30.61 -37.75 5.73
C LYS A 883 29.35 -36.99 6.13
N VAL A 884 29.51 -35.81 6.68
CA VAL A 884 28.39 -34.97 7.11
C VAL A 884 27.62 -34.45 5.91
N ILE A 885 28.32 -33.98 4.90
CA ILE A 885 27.73 -33.44 3.67
C ILE A 885 27.06 -34.57 2.84
N ILE A 886 27.68 -35.72 2.70
CA ILE A 886 27.06 -36.87 2.00
C ILE A 886 25.77 -37.30 2.70
N LYS A 887 25.73 -37.36 4.04
CA LYS A 887 24.52 -37.68 4.79
C LYS A 887 23.41 -36.65 4.61
N LYS A 888 23.74 -35.36 4.65
CA LYS A 888 22.78 -34.27 4.40
C LYS A 888 22.20 -34.38 2.98
N LEU A 889 23.05 -34.53 1.98
CA LEU A 889 22.64 -34.67 0.58
C LEU A 889 21.82 -35.93 0.34
N SER A 890 22.24 -37.08 0.88
CA SER A 890 21.47 -38.33 0.77
C SER A 890 20.05 -38.19 1.35
N PHE A 891 19.90 -37.45 2.46
CA PHE A 891 18.59 -37.15 3.06
C PHE A 891 17.76 -36.24 2.17
N GLU A 892 18.35 -35.20 1.57
CA GLU A 892 17.63 -34.25 0.69
C GLU A 892 17.24 -34.86 -0.66
N TYR A 893 18.04 -35.75 -1.19
CA TYR A 893 17.75 -36.49 -2.45
C TYR A 893 16.89 -37.74 -2.23
N HIS A 894 16.41 -38.00 -1.00
CA HIS A 894 15.59 -39.19 -0.75
C HIS A 894 14.26 -39.09 -1.51
N THR A 895 13.90 -40.15 -2.20
CA THR A 895 12.74 -40.20 -3.10
C THR A 895 11.41 -39.94 -2.41
N ASP A 896 11.31 -40.14 -1.07
CA ASP A 896 10.10 -39.90 -0.31
C ASP A 896 9.77 -38.40 -0.11
N ARG A 897 10.73 -37.54 -0.40
CA ARG A 897 10.55 -36.07 -0.30
C ARG A 897 9.95 -35.43 -1.56
N ILE A 898 9.70 -36.16 -2.62
CA ILE A 898 9.08 -35.63 -3.84
C ILE A 898 7.59 -35.46 -3.60
N LYS A 899 7.13 -34.20 -3.68
CA LYS A 899 5.73 -33.83 -3.35
C LYS A 899 4.68 -34.32 -4.35
N GLU A 900 5.05 -34.49 -5.62
CA GLU A 900 4.13 -34.88 -6.71
C GLU A 900 4.55 -36.16 -7.41
N LYS A 901 4.67 -37.25 -6.68
CA LYS A 901 5.14 -38.56 -7.19
C LYS A 901 4.37 -39.12 -8.42
N ASN A 902 3.11 -38.70 -8.60
CA ASN A 902 2.24 -39.26 -9.64
C ASN A 902 2.20 -38.47 -10.95
N SER A 903 2.77 -37.28 -11.01
CA SER A 903 2.90 -36.48 -12.24
C SER A 903 4.03 -37.05 -13.13
N ALA A 904 3.99 -36.76 -14.44
CA ALA A 904 5.05 -37.18 -15.36
C ALA A 904 6.41 -36.58 -14.96
N GLU A 905 6.42 -35.36 -14.46
CA GLU A 905 7.59 -34.63 -13.97
C GLU A 905 8.08 -35.20 -12.63
N GLY A 906 7.16 -35.50 -11.72
CA GLY A 906 7.47 -36.15 -10.45
C GLY A 906 8.09 -37.53 -10.63
N LYS A 907 7.66 -38.34 -11.63
CA LYS A 907 8.29 -39.60 -11.98
C LYS A 907 9.70 -39.45 -12.53
N LYS A 908 9.92 -38.43 -13.36
CA LYS A 908 11.26 -38.13 -13.90
C LYS A 908 12.21 -37.69 -12.78
N ARG A 909 11.76 -36.85 -11.88
CA ARG A 909 12.50 -36.36 -10.71
C ARG A 909 12.74 -37.49 -9.69
N PHE A 910 11.80 -38.41 -9.54
CA PHE A 910 11.96 -39.62 -8.73
C PHE A 910 13.14 -40.48 -9.23
N ASN A 911 13.24 -40.72 -10.54
CA ASN A 911 14.32 -41.52 -11.11
C ASN A 911 15.69 -40.82 -10.95
N ILE A 912 15.73 -39.49 -11.10
CA ILE A 912 16.96 -38.70 -10.91
C ILE A 912 17.39 -38.75 -9.45
N ASN A 913 16.47 -38.47 -8.50
CA ASN A 913 16.78 -38.48 -7.07
C ASN A 913 17.16 -39.87 -6.56
N ASP A 914 16.52 -40.95 -7.04
CA ASP A 914 16.86 -42.31 -6.69
C ASP A 914 18.30 -42.65 -7.10
N LYS A 915 18.72 -42.21 -8.30
CA LYS A 915 20.09 -42.42 -8.79
C LYS A 915 21.13 -41.64 -7.98
N ILE A 916 20.85 -40.35 -7.72
CA ILE A 916 21.74 -39.52 -6.91
C ILE A 916 21.88 -40.11 -5.50
N SER A 917 20.77 -40.50 -4.89
CA SER A 917 20.76 -41.12 -3.55
C SER A 917 21.58 -42.37 -3.46
N LYS A 918 21.47 -43.25 -4.47
CA LYS A 918 22.28 -44.51 -4.55
C LYS A 918 23.77 -44.24 -4.65
N ILE A 919 24.18 -43.26 -5.47
CA ILE A 919 25.58 -42.84 -5.60
C ILE A 919 26.10 -42.21 -4.31
N LEU A 920 25.36 -41.33 -3.68
CA LEU A 920 25.73 -40.71 -2.41
C LEU A 920 25.88 -41.75 -1.28
N ASN A 921 25.00 -42.76 -1.24
CA ASN A 921 25.11 -43.85 -0.29
C ASN A 921 26.34 -44.76 -0.56
N SER A 922 26.72 -44.99 -1.82
CA SER A 922 27.98 -45.70 -2.15
C SER A 922 29.21 -44.92 -1.69
N MET A 923 29.25 -43.61 -1.92
CA MET A 923 30.30 -42.72 -1.41
C MET A 923 30.42 -42.78 0.13
N LEU A 924 29.29 -42.86 0.86
CA LEU A 924 29.28 -42.97 2.30
C LEU A 924 29.88 -44.33 2.78
N ILE A 925 29.64 -45.42 2.05
CA ILE A 925 30.19 -46.73 2.32
C ILE A 925 31.70 -46.70 2.10
N ASP A 926 32.19 -46.11 1.00
CA ASP A 926 33.61 -45.97 0.69
C ASP A 926 34.36 -45.11 1.71
N GLN A 927 33.75 -44.02 2.17
CA GLN A 927 34.31 -43.19 3.23
C GLN A 927 34.37 -43.89 4.58
N ASN A 928 33.46 -44.83 4.85
CA ASN A 928 33.47 -45.62 6.08
C ASN A 928 34.55 -46.73 6.01
N SER A 929 34.83 -47.28 4.83
CA SER A 929 35.87 -48.26 4.62
C SER A 929 37.30 -47.68 4.68
N GLN A 930 37.51 -46.44 4.28
CA GLN A 930 38.77 -45.73 4.44
C GLN A 930 39.11 -45.30 5.88
N SER A 931 38.11 -45.22 6.76
CA SER A 931 38.31 -44.86 8.19
C SER A 931 38.61 -46.10 9.06
N ILE A 932 38.66 -47.28 8.50
CA ILE A 932 38.99 -48.56 9.15
C ILE A 932 40.43 -49.04 8.75
N LYS A 933 41.06 -48.31 7.85
CA LYS A 933 42.51 -48.48 7.56
C LYS A 933 43.23 -47.23 8.12
#